data_6f6c6d11aa232bba99f8e697c4396cb1
#
_entry.id   6f6c6d11aa232bba99f8e697c4396cb1
#
_cell.length_a   1.000
_cell.length_b   1.000
_cell.length_c   1.000
_cell.angle_alpha   90.00
_cell.angle_beta   90.00
_cell.angle_gamma   90.00
#
_symmetry.space_group_name_H-M   'P 1'
#
loop_
_entity.id
_entity.type
_entity.pdbx_description
1 polymer ?
#
loop_
_entity_poly.entity_id
_entity_poly.type
_entity_poly.pdbx_seq_one_letter_code
_entity_poly.pdbx_strand_id
1 'polypeptide(L)'
;MGDTEPILGKVVSHYRIVAKLGGGGMGVVYKAEDTRLRRSVALKFLPDSVARDRQALERFEREAQAASALDHPDICTIYEIGEHEGQPFIAMQFLDGQTLKHLISGQALPMERVLDLGIQIADALDAAHAKGIIHRDIKPANIFVTQRGDAKILDFGLAKVTLGDLVGSKDGRTATLHMDSEQLTSPGTALGTVLYMSPEQVLGKELDPRTDLFSFAVVLYEMATGALPFRGDSTGAIFDEILHKDPVDPVRLNTAIPPELAQLIHKGMEKDRDLRYQSAAEMRADLKRLKRDTSSNRVNVASGSQSAAVGAGVAERPSSASAPTFTAPEVSKRKFPIIAIAAVLVVLGLLGLAAYKWAKRSPSLNLQGMQITKLTDSGKAQRAAIAPDGHYIVYALADGGQQSLWVRNVASKSDVQILAPDDVTFRGLNFSADGNYIYFVRSDKRRAFYSDLFMMPVLGGAPHLILQDLDTPISFSPDGKQFAFMRGTLQGMVEVHTASQDGTNQKLLASFYAGAPFFNGATWSPDGATIVASTIQSAKEVKWILSAIRVADGQVTPFYSNSDGIGQPVWLPDGNSLIVPVTLTNESRSQLSLIAFPGGQVSHFTNDLSDYGEPLDLTRDGRSLVALERRQVSHIWVLPHGQASQAKQITFGDLPDTLVNPGPAGKLLVLGNARQVELIGVEGGQRTPVLPQSRTVTTFSTCGDRYIVLDTYTGTKVELWRTDADGTNPIKLADDGIFPACTQDGKWIFYAAASGNFFRVASEGGKPSEIKIPHLVGAPQVTPSPDGKWLAYVYKEESPSAPVKMAVVSSEGGTPIHLLPFPNLARDVHWSPDGKSLQYHLARNGASNIWDQPLSGAPAKQITDFPSGLIFDFAWSNDGKELYVAKGERTSDVVLISNFR
;
A
#
# COMPACT_ATOMS: atom_id res chain seq x y z
N MET A 1 -22.45 18.36 7.45
CA MET A 1 -23.90 18.39 7.19
C MET A 1 -24.29 19.84 7.03
N GLY A 2 -24.29 20.33 5.80
CA GLY A 2 -24.86 21.63 5.46
C GLY A 2 -26.24 21.35 4.87
N ASP A 3 -27.27 21.79 5.54
CA ASP A 3 -28.63 21.80 5.04
C ASP A 3 -28.70 22.68 3.78
N THR A 4 -28.67 22.02 2.62
CA THR A 4 -29.01 22.70 1.36
C THR A 4 -30.50 23.03 1.43
N GLU A 5 -30.84 24.32 1.52
CA GLU A 5 -32.22 24.76 1.41
C GLU A 5 -32.89 24.08 0.21
N PRO A 6 -34.13 23.62 0.34
CA PRO A 6 -34.84 22.97 -0.75
C PRO A 6 -35.01 23.94 -1.91
N ILE A 7 -34.40 23.66 -3.07
CA ILE A 7 -34.53 24.46 -4.31
C ILE A 7 -35.90 24.31 -4.96
N LEU A 8 -36.89 23.80 -4.21
CA LEU A 8 -38.28 23.68 -4.65
C LEU A 8 -38.89 25.08 -4.99
N GLY A 9 -39.47 25.18 -6.18
CA GLY A 9 -40.04 26.42 -6.71
C GLY A 9 -39.05 27.37 -7.37
N LYS A 10 -37.73 27.16 -7.23
CA LYS A 10 -36.71 27.95 -7.92
C LYS A 10 -36.65 27.58 -9.40
N VAL A 11 -36.11 28.49 -10.20
CA VAL A 11 -35.90 28.30 -11.64
C VAL A 11 -34.42 28.10 -11.89
N VAL A 12 -34.05 26.93 -12.43
CA VAL A 12 -32.71 26.55 -12.84
C VAL A 12 -32.63 26.66 -14.36
N SER A 13 -31.85 27.60 -14.90
CA SER A 13 -31.91 27.97 -16.33
C SER A 13 -33.35 28.32 -16.72
N HIS A 14 -34.02 27.52 -17.49
CA HIS A 14 -35.43 27.66 -17.89
C HIS A 14 -36.32 26.53 -17.33
N TYR A 15 -35.84 25.77 -16.36
CA TYR A 15 -36.53 24.66 -15.69
C TYR A 15 -37.04 25.09 -14.31
N ARG A 16 -38.34 25.03 -14.05
CA ARG A 16 -38.92 25.31 -12.74
C ARG A 16 -38.96 24.02 -11.94
N ILE A 17 -38.30 23.97 -10.80
CA ILE A 17 -38.27 22.79 -9.91
C ILE A 17 -39.65 22.59 -9.27
N VAL A 18 -40.24 21.42 -9.46
CA VAL A 18 -41.60 21.09 -8.98
C VAL A 18 -41.55 20.16 -7.75
N ALA A 19 -40.72 19.13 -7.79
CA ALA A 19 -40.62 18.15 -6.70
C ALA A 19 -39.27 17.45 -6.71
N LYS A 20 -38.84 16.95 -5.54
CA LYS A 20 -37.66 16.06 -5.44
C LYS A 20 -38.09 14.62 -5.76
N LEU A 21 -37.46 13.96 -6.72
CA LEU A 21 -37.75 12.58 -7.13
C LEU A 21 -36.88 11.56 -6.38
N GLY A 22 -35.67 11.94 -6.03
CA GLY A 22 -34.75 11.07 -5.32
C GLY A 22 -33.38 11.73 -5.09
N GLY A 23 -32.54 11.08 -4.27
CA GLY A 23 -31.15 11.54 -4.00
C GLY A 23 -30.33 10.39 -3.44
N GLY A 24 -29.04 10.39 -3.77
CA GLY A 24 -28.09 9.36 -3.33
C GLY A 24 -26.68 9.74 -3.73
N GLY A 25 -25.72 8.82 -3.61
CA GLY A 25 -24.31 9.06 -3.89
C GLY A 25 -23.96 9.55 -5.30
N MET A 26 -24.90 9.45 -6.26
CA MET A 26 -24.75 9.92 -7.65
C MET A 26 -25.46 11.25 -7.92
N GLY A 27 -25.85 11.99 -6.89
CA GLY A 27 -26.53 13.30 -7.02
C GLY A 27 -28.00 13.26 -6.64
N VAL A 28 -28.66 14.42 -6.86
CA VAL A 28 -30.08 14.62 -6.52
C VAL A 28 -30.88 14.82 -7.81
N VAL A 29 -32.01 14.13 -7.90
CA VAL A 29 -32.91 14.21 -9.07
C VAL A 29 -34.19 14.95 -8.69
N TYR A 30 -34.58 15.93 -9.47
CA TYR A 30 -35.81 16.72 -9.30
C TYR A 30 -36.73 16.59 -10.53
N LYS A 31 -38.02 16.57 -10.28
CA LYS A 31 -39.00 16.85 -11.31
C LYS A 31 -39.05 18.36 -11.54
N ALA A 32 -38.94 18.78 -12.79
CA ALA A 32 -39.07 20.18 -13.18
C ALA A 32 -39.98 20.33 -14.37
N GLU A 33 -40.49 21.54 -14.55
CA GLU A 33 -41.24 21.99 -15.74
C GLU A 33 -40.31 22.81 -16.65
N ASP A 34 -40.10 22.35 -17.86
CA ASP A 34 -39.49 23.13 -18.92
C ASP A 34 -40.45 24.28 -19.28
N THR A 35 -40.12 25.51 -18.86
CA THR A 35 -41.00 26.68 -19.04
C THR A 35 -41.13 27.15 -20.50
N ARG A 36 -40.17 26.74 -21.37
CA ARG A 36 -40.16 27.05 -22.81
C ARG A 36 -41.03 26.09 -23.61
N LEU A 37 -40.87 24.79 -23.35
CA LEU A 37 -41.55 23.73 -24.09
C LEU A 37 -42.80 23.19 -23.36
N ARG A 38 -43.09 23.67 -22.14
CA ARG A 38 -44.23 23.30 -21.29
C ARG A 38 -44.40 21.80 -21.10
N ARG A 39 -43.27 21.12 -20.78
CA ARG A 39 -43.24 19.69 -20.54
C ARG A 39 -42.53 19.36 -19.20
N SER A 40 -42.88 18.24 -18.60
CA SER A 40 -42.14 17.72 -17.43
C SER A 40 -40.81 17.15 -17.86
N VAL A 41 -39.77 17.44 -17.10
CA VAL A 41 -38.41 16.91 -17.27
C VAL A 41 -37.89 16.41 -15.91
N ALA A 42 -36.86 15.53 -15.90
CA ALA A 42 -36.08 15.20 -14.73
C ALA A 42 -34.76 15.97 -14.80
N LEU A 43 -34.40 16.67 -13.74
CA LEU A 43 -33.12 17.35 -13.59
C LEU A 43 -32.28 16.59 -12.57
N LYS A 44 -31.15 16.04 -13.00
CA LYS A 44 -30.18 15.35 -12.16
C LYS A 44 -28.97 16.26 -11.93
N PHE A 45 -28.79 16.70 -10.68
CA PHE A 45 -27.61 17.47 -10.25
C PHE A 45 -26.51 16.53 -9.85
N LEU A 46 -25.29 16.86 -10.28
CA LEU A 46 -24.10 16.09 -9.91
C LEU A 46 -23.67 16.40 -8.47
N PRO A 47 -23.02 15.45 -7.78
CA PRO A 47 -22.42 15.72 -6.47
C PRO A 47 -21.34 16.80 -6.56
N ASP A 48 -21.17 17.59 -5.48
CA ASP A 48 -20.17 18.65 -5.39
C ASP A 48 -18.71 18.15 -5.61
N SER A 49 -18.43 16.89 -5.28
CA SER A 49 -17.14 16.25 -5.52
C SER A 49 -16.79 16.17 -7.01
N VAL A 50 -17.76 15.89 -7.86
CA VAL A 50 -17.58 15.84 -9.34
C VAL A 50 -17.54 17.25 -9.93
N ALA A 51 -18.34 18.17 -9.39
CA ALA A 51 -18.39 19.55 -9.84
C ALA A 51 -17.06 20.31 -9.64
N ARG A 52 -16.26 19.92 -8.66
CA ARG A 52 -14.96 20.54 -8.34
C ARG A 52 -13.79 19.95 -9.09
N ASP A 53 -13.94 18.79 -9.73
CA ASP A 53 -12.89 18.12 -10.51
C ASP A 53 -13.10 18.37 -12.00
N ARG A 54 -12.26 19.24 -12.56
CA ARG A 54 -12.33 19.63 -13.98
C ARG A 54 -12.20 18.45 -14.95
N GLN A 55 -11.39 17.47 -14.63
CA GLN A 55 -11.21 16.29 -15.50
C GLN A 55 -12.39 15.33 -15.42
N ALA A 56 -12.97 15.17 -14.22
CA ALA A 56 -14.19 14.40 -14.04
C ALA A 56 -15.37 15.06 -14.78
N LEU A 57 -15.46 16.38 -14.74
CA LEU A 57 -16.48 17.15 -15.44
C LEU A 57 -16.34 17.04 -16.97
N GLU A 58 -15.13 17.24 -17.53
CA GLU A 58 -14.87 17.10 -18.98
C GLU A 58 -15.16 15.70 -19.51
N ARG A 59 -14.97 14.66 -18.70
CA ARG A 59 -15.32 13.28 -19.05
C ARG A 59 -16.81 13.05 -18.98
N PHE A 60 -17.45 13.51 -17.92
CA PHE A 60 -18.88 13.46 -17.75
C PHE A 60 -19.62 14.13 -18.94
N GLU A 61 -19.18 15.31 -19.35
CA GLU A 61 -19.73 16.00 -20.51
C GLU A 61 -19.59 15.19 -21.79
N ARG A 62 -18.43 14.58 -22.04
CA ARG A 62 -18.21 13.71 -23.20
C ARG A 62 -19.09 12.45 -23.19
N GLU A 63 -19.22 11.79 -22.05
CA GLU A 63 -20.07 10.62 -21.91
C GLU A 63 -21.55 10.96 -22.03
N ALA A 64 -21.98 12.04 -21.41
CA ALA A 64 -23.36 12.53 -21.54
C ALA A 64 -23.67 13.00 -22.97
N GLN A 65 -22.70 13.60 -23.68
CA GLN A 65 -22.83 13.94 -25.09
C GLN A 65 -22.93 12.70 -25.97
N ALA A 66 -22.14 11.64 -25.70
CA ALA A 66 -22.26 10.37 -26.42
C ALA A 66 -23.64 9.73 -26.16
N ALA A 67 -24.08 9.69 -24.90
CA ALA A 67 -25.39 9.15 -24.52
C ALA A 67 -26.57 9.97 -25.11
N SER A 68 -26.45 11.29 -25.26
CA SER A 68 -27.47 12.14 -25.89
C SER A 68 -27.68 11.83 -27.39
N ALA A 69 -26.69 11.19 -28.03
CA ALA A 69 -26.82 10.74 -29.42
C ALA A 69 -27.66 9.45 -29.57
N LEU A 70 -28.09 8.83 -28.46
CA LEU A 70 -28.94 7.64 -28.46
C LEU A 70 -30.40 8.05 -28.54
N ASP A 71 -31.02 7.85 -29.70
CA ASP A 71 -32.47 8.01 -29.91
C ASP A 71 -33.09 6.61 -30.06
N HIS A 72 -33.73 6.12 -29.01
CA HIS A 72 -34.32 4.79 -28.96
C HIS A 72 -35.50 4.75 -27.97
N PRO A 73 -36.60 4.05 -28.27
CA PRO A 73 -37.80 4.03 -27.41
C PRO A 73 -37.49 3.49 -26.00
N ASP A 74 -36.58 2.56 -25.87
CA ASP A 74 -36.24 1.89 -24.59
C ASP A 74 -34.98 2.50 -23.90
N ILE A 75 -34.52 3.69 -24.32
CA ILE A 75 -33.46 4.46 -23.69
C ILE A 75 -34.02 5.80 -23.18
N CYS A 76 -33.61 6.26 -22.01
CA CYS A 76 -34.00 7.56 -21.49
C CYS A 76 -33.30 8.68 -22.26
N THR A 77 -34.08 9.57 -22.87
CA THR A 77 -33.56 10.68 -23.69
C THR A 77 -32.96 11.79 -22.81
N ILE A 78 -31.72 12.18 -23.09
CA ILE A 78 -31.04 13.36 -22.52
C ILE A 78 -31.39 14.55 -23.41
N TYR A 79 -31.90 15.64 -22.80
CA TYR A 79 -32.31 16.86 -23.50
C TYR A 79 -31.24 17.94 -23.50
N GLU A 80 -30.55 18.10 -22.36
CA GLU A 80 -29.61 19.20 -22.17
C GLU A 80 -28.63 18.85 -21.06
N ILE A 81 -27.38 19.32 -21.20
CA ILE A 81 -26.37 19.38 -20.15
C ILE A 81 -26.12 20.84 -19.85
N GLY A 82 -26.25 21.26 -18.60
CA GLY A 82 -26.14 22.64 -18.19
C GLY A 82 -25.46 22.78 -16.84
N GLU A 83 -25.27 24.06 -16.46
CA GLU A 83 -24.69 24.44 -15.18
C GLU A 83 -25.56 25.51 -14.53
N HIS A 84 -25.71 25.44 -13.22
CA HIS A 84 -26.44 26.43 -12.43
C HIS A 84 -25.69 26.69 -11.12
N GLU A 85 -25.28 27.95 -10.90
CA GLU A 85 -24.50 28.35 -9.71
C GLU A 85 -23.23 27.51 -9.45
N GLY A 86 -22.55 27.12 -10.53
CA GLY A 86 -21.33 26.29 -10.44
C GLY A 86 -21.63 24.80 -10.26
N GLN A 87 -22.88 24.35 -10.27
CA GLN A 87 -23.29 22.97 -10.13
C GLN A 87 -23.82 22.41 -11.47
N PRO A 88 -23.17 21.43 -12.07
CA PRO A 88 -23.60 20.84 -13.33
C PRO A 88 -24.86 20.01 -13.14
N PHE A 89 -25.74 20.03 -14.15
CA PHE A 89 -26.95 19.21 -14.19
C PHE A 89 -27.20 18.60 -15.56
N ILE A 90 -27.97 17.52 -15.58
CA ILE A 90 -28.54 16.93 -16.80
C ILE A 90 -30.04 17.09 -16.77
N ALA A 91 -30.63 17.65 -17.84
CA ALA A 91 -32.04 17.59 -18.10
C ALA A 91 -32.36 16.38 -18.99
N MET A 92 -33.25 15.50 -18.50
CA MET A 92 -33.62 14.29 -19.20
C MET A 92 -35.15 14.06 -19.18
N GLN A 93 -35.59 13.07 -19.94
CA GLN A 93 -36.98 12.65 -20.01
C GLN A 93 -37.51 12.33 -18.61
N PHE A 94 -38.62 12.97 -18.22
CA PHE A 94 -39.36 12.56 -17.04
C PHE A 94 -40.13 11.27 -17.36
N LEU A 95 -39.94 10.26 -16.53
CA LEU A 95 -40.61 8.96 -16.65
C LEU A 95 -41.59 8.80 -15.49
N ASP A 96 -42.78 8.32 -15.80
CA ASP A 96 -43.81 7.98 -14.81
C ASP A 96 -43.86 6.45 -14.66
N GLY A 97 -43.59 5.94 -13.46
CA GLY A 97 -43.50 4.53 -13.15
C GLY A 97 -42.54 4.27 -11.99
N GLN A 98 -41.80 3.19 -12.05
CA GLN A 98 -40.85 2.78 -10.99
C GLN A 98 -39.63 2.06 -11.56
N THR A 99 -38.53 1.99 -10.78
CA THR A 99 -37.36 1.21 -11.20
C THR A 99 -37.65 -0.28 -11.16
N LEU A 100 -36.95 -1.05 -12.00
CA LEU A 100 -37.04 -2.51 -12.02
C LEU A 100 -36.67 -3.11 -10.66
N LYS A 101 -35.78 -2.45 -9.89
CA LYS A 101 -35.44 -2.84 -8.53
C LYS A 101 -36.66 -2.84 -7.60
N HIS A 102 -37.50 -1.83 -7.68
CA HIS A 102 -38.76 -1.77 -6.88
C HIS A 102 -39.80 -2.78 -7.37
N LEU A 103 -39.80 -3.08 -8.67
CA LEU A 103 -40.72 -4.04 -9.25
C LEU A 103 -40.39 -5.49 -8.84
N ILE A 104 -39.10 -5.85 -8.78
CA ILE A 104 -38.69 -7.20 -8.35
C ILE A 104 -38.92 -7.38 -6.84
N SER A 105 -38.47 -6.45 -6.00
CA SER A 105 -38.63 -6.44 -4.54
C SER A 105 -38.46 -7.84 -3.87
N GLY A 106 -37.49 -8.65 -4.37
CA GLY A 106 -37.21 -10.00 -3.87
C GLY A 106 -38.22 -11.08 -4.29
N GLN A 107 -39.09 -10.81 -5.25
CA GLN A 107 -40.05 -11.77 -5.80
C GLN A 107 -39.86 -11.95 -7.32
N ALA A 108 -40.01 -13.16 -7.79
CA ALA A 108 -39.96 -13.46 -9.22
C ALA A 108 -41.10 -12.75 -9.96
N LEU A 109 -40.79 -12.17 -11.11
CA LEU A 109 -41.77 -11.58 -12.01
C LEU A 109 -42.51 -12.66 -12.81
N PRO A 110 -43.77 -12.40 -13.26
CA PRO A 110 -44.46 -13.29 -14.21
C PRO A 110 -43.60 -13.50 -15.46
N MET A 111 -43.51 -14.72 -15.94
CA MET A 111 -42.61 -15.12 -17.07
C MET A 111 -42.85 -14.27 -18.31
N GLU A 112 -44.08 -13.98 -18.65
CA GLU A 112 -44.42 -13.09 -19.77
C GLU A 112 -43.77 -11.71 -19.62
N ARG A 113 -43.78 -11.19 -18.39
CA ARG A 113 -43.19 -9.90 -18.06
C ARG A 113 -41.66 -9.94 -18.15
N VAL A 114 -41.03 -11.05 -17.70
CA VAL A 114 -39.59 -11.25 -17.82
C VAL A 114 -39.14 -11.22 -19.28
N LEU A 115 -39.88 -11.91 -20.15
CA LEU A 115 -39.57 -11.95 -21.57
C LEU A 115 -39.79 -10.60 -22.26
N ASP A 116 -40.88 -9.89 -21.92
CA ASP A 116 -41.18 -8.58 -22.52
C ASP A 116 -40.12 -7.54 -22.16
N LEU A 117 -39.83 -7.38 -20.90
CA LEU A 117 -38.79 -6.48 -20.43
C LEU A 117 -37.40 -6.90 -20.93
N GLY A 118 -37.13 -8.21 -20.94
CA GLY A 118 -35.85 -8.74 -21.46
C GLY A 118 -35.61 -8.40 -22.93
N ILE A 119 -36.66 -8.50 -23.78
CA ILE A 119 -36.56 -8.15 -25.20
C ILE A 119 -36.29 -6.65 -25.38
N GLN A 120 -36.96 -5.79 -24.63
CA GLN A 120 -36.79 -4.33 -24.72
C GLN A 120 -35.40 -3.90 -24.22
N ILE A 121 -34.91 -4.46 -23.11
CA ILE A 121 -33.56 -4.18 -22.59
C ILE A 121 -32.50 -4.62 -23.61
N ALA A 122 -32.66 -5.81 -24.19
CA ALA A 122 -31.74 -6.29 -25.21
C ALA A 122 -31.75 -5.42 -26.48
N ASP A 123 -32.90 -4.88 -26.87
CA ASP A 123 -33.06 -3.96 -28.03
C ASP A 123 -32.32 -2.62 -27.74
N ALA A 124 -32.49 -2.07 -26.56
CA ALA A 124 -31.80 -0.87 -26.13
C ALA A 124 -30.27 -1.04 -26.07
N LEU A 125 -29.79 -2.18 -25.54
CA LEU A 125 -28.34 -2.49 -25.51
C LEU A 125 -27.78 -2.67 -26.92
N ASP A 126 -28.51 -3.33 -27.82
CA ASP A 126 -28.09 -3.50 -29.22
C ASP A 126 -27.92 -2.14 -29.93
N ALA A 127 -28.88 -1.24 -29.75
CA ALA A 127 -28.84 0.11 -30.29
C ALA A 127 -27.64 0.94 -29.74
N ALA A 128 -27.32 0.80 -28.48
CA ALA A 128 -26.17 1.48 -27.86
C ALA A 128 -24.84 0.89 -28.35
N HIS A 129 -24.70 -0.44 -28.35
CA HIS A 129 -23.51 -1.16 -28.80
C HIS A 129 -23.20 -0.91 -30.27
N ALA A 130 -24.22 -0.80 -31.14
CA ALA A 130 -24.06 -0.46 -32.55
C ALA A 130 -23.42 0.92 -32.76
N LYS A 131 -23.53 1.82 -31.78
CA LYS A 131 -22.87 3.16 -31.76
C LYS A 131 -21.55 3.16 -30.98
N GLY A 132 -21.07 1.98 -30.55
CA GLY A 132 -19.83 1.87 -29.75
C GLY A 132 -19.96 2.31 -28.29
N ILE A 133 -21.20 2.45 -27.77
CA ILE A 133 -21.48 2.90 -26.41
C ILE A 133 -21.76 1.69 -25.54
N ILE A 134 -20.91 1.47 -24.50
CA ILE A 134 -21.04 0.41 -23.50
C ILE A 134 -21.59 1.04 -22.23
N HIS A 135 -22.61 0.42 -21.62
CA HIS A 135 -23.30 0.97 -20.45
C HIS A 135 -22.47 0.84 -19.16
N ARG A 136 -21.80 -0.30 -18.97
CA ARG A 136 -20.87 -0.60 -17.84
C ARG A 136 -21.50 -0.68 -16.43
N ASP A 137 -22.79 -0.37 -16.27
CA ASP A 137 -23.50 -0.39 -14.98
C ASP A 137 -24.97 -0.85 -15.12
N ILE A 138 -25.20 -1.93 -15.88
CA ILE A 138 -26.53 -2.53 -16.03
C ILE A 138 -26.94 -3.21 -14.72
N LYS A 139 -28.03 -2.72 -14.14
CA LYS A 139 -28.64 -3.22 -12.88
C LYS A 139 -30.09 -2.79 -12.79
N PRO A 140 -30.93 -3.43 -11.97
CA PRO A 140 -32.36 -3.09 -11.84
C PRO A 140 -32.63 -1.64 -11.39
N ALA A 141 -31.70 -0.98 -10.69
CA ALA A 141 -31.83 0.41 -10.29
C ALA A 141 -31.71 1.39 -11.47
N ASN A 142 -30.98 0.99 -12.54
CA ASN A 142 -30.78 1.79 -13.75
C ASN A 142 -31.73 1.39 -14.89
N ILE A 143 -32.72 0.55 -14.62
CA ILE A 143 -33.78 0.18 -15.55
C ILE A 143 -35.09 0.67 -14.96
N PHE A 144 -35.75 1.53 -15.69
CA PHE A 144 -37.05 2.09 -15.29
C PHE A 144 -38.18 1.43 -16.07
N VAL A 145 -39.27 1.08 -15.38
CA VAL A 145 -40.46 0.50 -16.00
C VAL A 145 -41.59 1.51 -15.90
N THR A 146 -42.04 1.97 -17.05
CA THR A 146 -43.13 2.98 -17.14
C THR A 146 -44.50 2.39 -16.70
N GLN A 147 -45.48 3.25 -16.40
CA GLN A 147 -46.83 2.79 -16.11
C GLN A 147 -47.47 1.99 -17.26
N ARG A 148 -47.04 2.24 -18.51
CA ARG A 148 -47.47 1.45 -19.69
C ARG A 148 -46.82 0.08 -19.77
N GLY A 149 -45.79 -0.14 -18.99
CA GLY A 149 -45.07 -1.40 -18.93
C GLY A 149 -43.81 -1.47 -19.78
N ASP A 150 -43.39 -0.36 -20.38
CA ASP A 150 -42.19 -0.33 -21.22
C ASP A 150 -40.93 -0.11 -20.36
N ALA A 151 -39.85 -0.84 -20.69
CA ALA A 151 -38.54 -0.65 -20.05
C ALA A 151 -37.85 0.59 -20.63
N LYS A 152 -37.10 1.31 -19.79
CA LYS A 152 -36.19 2.36 -20.24
C LYS A 152 -34.88 2.27 -19.49
N ILE A 153 -33.77 2.18 -20.18
CA ILE A 153 -32.43 2.18 -19.61
C ILE A 153 -32.06 3.63 -19.26
N LEU A 154 -31.58 3.84 -18.04
CA LEU A 154 -31.11 5.11 -17.48
C LEU A 154 -29.57 5.12 -17.40
N ASP A 155 -28.97 6.30 -17.36
CA ASP A 155 -27.61 6.56 -16.90
C ASP A 155 -26.50 5.75 -17.60
N PHE A 156 -26.44 5.83 -18.95
CA PHE A 156 -25.31 5.26 -19.72
C PHE A 156 -23.98 5.89 -19.27
N GLY A 157 -23.13 5.10 -18.63
CA GLY A 157 -21.71 5.42 -18.34
C GLY A 157 -21.40 6.60 -17.43
N LEU A 158 -22.37 7.44 -17.08
CA LEU A 158 -22.21 8.77 -16.47
C LEU A 158 -21.56 8.81 -15.08
N ALA A 159 -21.19 7.71 -14.48
CA ALA A 159 -20.75 7.67 -13.08
C ALA A 159 -19.56 6.75 -12.76
N LYS A 160 -18.98 6.06 -13.72
CA LYS A 160 -17.80 5.19 -13.43
C LYS A 160 -16.64 5.51 -14.36
N VAL A 161 -15.66 6.20 -13.81
CA VAL A 161 -14.29 6.16 -14.29
C VAL A 161 -13.80 4.71 -14.14
N THR A 162 -13.81 3.95 -15.22
CA THR A 162 -13.18 2.63 -15.21
C THR A 162 -11.67 2.82 -15.18
N LEU A 163 -11.00 2.09 -14.31
CA LEU A 163 -9.53 2.02 -14.20
C LEU A 163 -8.80 1.76 -15.54
N GLY A 164 -9.52 1.29 -16.58
CA GLY A 164 -8.97 1.01 -17.91
C GLY A 164 -8.69 2.25 -18.77
N ASP A 165 -9.39 3.36 -18.56
CA ASP A 165 -9.25 4.58 -19.40
C ASP A 165 -8.03 5.44 -18.99
N LEU A 166 -7.39 5.13 -17.85
CA LEU A 166 -6.15 5.79 -17.41
C LEU A 166 -4.89 5.31 -18.14
N VAL A 167 -4.97 4.21 -18.87
CA VAL A 167 -3.81 3.62 -19.58
C VAL A 167 -3.76 4.01 -21.07
N GLY A 168 -4.83 4.59 -21.61
CA GLY A 168 -5.01 4.87 -23.04
C GLY A 168 -4.58 6.25 -23.56
N SER A 169 -4.23 7.22 -22.72
CA SER A 169 -3.80 8.54 -23.20
C SER A 169 -2.28 8.60 -23.40
N LYS A 170 -1.86 8.75 -24.65
CA LYS A 170 -0.47 8.88 -25.11
C LYS A 170 0.23 10.18 -24.69
N ASP A 171 -0.34 10.98 -23.80
CA ASP A 171 0.30 12.19 -23.27
C ASP A 171 0.51 12.05 -21.75
N GLY A 172 1.77 11.84 -21.39
CA GLY A 172 2.26 11.60 -20.03
C GLY A 172 2.09 12.80 -19.09
N ARG A 173 0.87 13.05 -18.61
CA ARG A 173 0.61 13.92 -17.46
C ARG A 173 -0.39 13.24 -16.53
N THR A 174 0.13 12.75 -15.42
CA THR A 174 -0.57 12.10 -14.32
C THR A 174 -1.56 13.08 -13.68
N ALA A 175 -2.84 12.79 -13.77
CA ALA A 175 -3.88 13.51 -13.04
C ALA A 175 -4.39 12.64 -11.90
N THR A 176 -4.07 13.03 -10.70
CA THR A 176 -4.53 12.43 -9.44
C THR A 176 -6.00 12.79 -9.19
N LEU A 177 -6.88 11.80 -9.22
CA LEU A 177 -8.27 11.97 -8.80
C LEU A 177 -8.43 11.45 -7.38
N HIS A 178 -8.61 12.36 -6.44
CA HIS A 178 -9.17 12.08 -5.12
C HIS A 178 -10.66 11.74 -5.30
N MET A 179 -11.00 10.45 -5.26
CA MET A 179 -12.37 10.05 -4.95
C MET A 179 -12.50 9.98 -3.44
N ASP A 180 -13.29 10.90 -2.87
CA ASP A 180 -13.60 10.91 -1.45
C ASP A 180 -14.23 9.57 -1.04
N SER A 181 -13.60 8.91 -0.07
CA SER A 181 -14.02 7.64 0.52
C SER A 181 -15.41 7.69 1.20
N GLU A 182 -15.99 8.86 1.37
CA GLU A 182 -17.34 9.03 1.93
C GLU A 182 -18.47 8.61 0.98
N GLN A 183 -18.23 8.53 -0.34
CA GLN A 183 -19.27 8.11 -1.29
C GLN A 183 -19.39 6.59 -1.43
N LEU A 184 -18.39 5.82 -0.99
CA LEU A 184 -18.39 4.36 -1.00
C LEU A 184 -18.90 3.74 0.32
N THR A 185 -19.10 4.53 1.37
CA THR A 185 -19.36 4.05 2.73
C THR A 185 -20.77 4.26 3.23
N SER A 186 -21.73 4.69 2.40
CA SER A 186 -23.12 4.65 2.80
C SER A 186 -23.58 3.20 2.87
N PRO A 187 -23.99 2.68 4.06
CA PRO A 187 -24.45 1.31 4.22
C PRO A 187 -25.65 1.05 3.30
N GLY A 188 -25.45 0.17 2.30
CA GLY A 188 -26.51 -0.29 1.39
C GLY A 188 -26.36 0.12 -0.09
N THR A 189 -25.60 1.14 -0.47
CA THR A 189 -25.54 1.61 -1.87
C THR A 189 -24.36 1.02 -2.66
N ALA A 190 -23.21 0.83 -2.02
CA ALA A 190 -22.02 0.28 -2.69
C ALA A 190 -22.11 -1.24 -2.88
N LEU A 191 -22.65 -1.97 -1.93
CA LEU A 191 -22.82 -3.43 -2.02
C LEU A 191 -23.74 -3.82 -3.17
N GLY A 192 -24.78 -3.01 -3.45
CA GLY A 192 -25.77 -3.28 -4.49
C GLY A 192 -25.25 -3.22 -5.93
N THR A 193 -24.16 -2.47 -6.22
CA THR A 193 -23.62 -2.34 -7.57
C THR A 193 -22.68 -3.48 -7.95
N VAL A 194 -21.95 -4.02 -6.98
CA VAL A 194 -20.97 -5.09 -7.18
C VAL A 194 -21.61 -6.40 -7.66
N LEU A 195 -22.84 -6.67 -7.26
CA LEU A 195 -23.59 -7.89 -7.55
C LEU A 195 -23.91 -8.14 -9.03
N TYR A 196 -23.80 -7.13 -9.88
CA TYR A 196 -24.08 -7.18 -11.32
C TYR A 196 -22.81 -7.03 -12.18
N MET A 197 -21.62 -6.94 -11.57
CA MET A 197 -20.36 -6.81 -12.30
C MET A 197 -20.03 -8.08 -13.07
N SER A 198 -19.48 -7.89 -14.27
CA SER A 198 -18.90 -8.99 -15.05
C SER A 198 -17.53 -9.42 -14.50
N PRO A 199 -17.05 -10.64 -14.80
CA PRO A 199 -15.70 -11.09 -14.41
C PRO A 199 -14.59 -10.14 -14.87
N GLU A 200 -14.68 -9.59 -16.07
CA GLU A 200 -13.71 -8.63 -16.62
C GLU A 200 -13.75 -7.28 -15.88
N GLN A 201 -14.91 -6.84 -15.38
CA GLN A 201 -15.02 -5.65 -14.51
C GLN A 201 -14.37 -5.89 -13.15
N VAL A 202 -14.63 -7.04 -12.54
CA VAL A 202 -14.01 -7.46 -11.27
C VAL A 202 -12.48 -7.54 -11.42
N LEU A 203 -12.00 -8.03 -12.57
CA LEU A 203 -10.57 -8.17 -12.88
C LEU A 203 -9.93 -6.89 -13.42
N GLY A 204 -10.68 -5.79 -13.62
CA GLY A 204 -10.16 -4.55 -14.19
C GLY A 204 -9.60 -4.68 -15.61
N LYS A 205 -10.10 -5.66 -16.40
CA LYS A 205 -9.70 -5.86 -17.79
C LYS A 205 -10.41 -4.86 -18.72
N GLU A 206 -9.90 -4.75 -19.94
CA GLU A 206 -10.55 -3.95 -20.99
C GLU A 206 -11.99 -4.46 -21.23
N LEU A 207 -12.94 -3.51 -21.20
CA LEU A 207 -14.37 -3.78 -21.29
C LEU A 207 -14.85 -3.66 -22.74
N ASP A 208 -15.67 -4.61 -23.17
CA ASP A 208 -16.35 -4.62 -24.45
C ASP A 208 -17.88 -4.81 -24.25
N PRO A 209 -18.70 -4.75 -25.29
CA PRO A 209 -20.17 -4.92 -25.18
C PRO A 209 -20.63 -6.16 -24.41
N ARG A 210 -19.83 -7.23 -24.37
CA ARG A 210 -20.16 -8.49 -23.68
C ARG A 210 -20.20 -8.35 -22.17
N THR A 211 -19.60 -7.28 -21.62
CA THR A 211 -19.72 -6.90 -20.21
C THR A 211 -21.18 -6.58 -19.84
N ASP A 212 -21.86 -5.78 -20.66
CA ASP A 212 -23.27 -5.44 -20.44
C ASP A 212 -24.17 -6.68 -20.57
N LEU A 213 -23.82 -7.64 -21.47
CA LEU A 213 -24.57 -8.88 -21.65
C LEU A 213 -24.49 -9.79 -20.42
N PHE A 214 -23.34 -9.84 -19.74
CA PHE A 214 -23.21 -10.54 -18.46
C PHE A 214 -24.10 -9.90 -17.39
N SER A 215 -23.97 -8.59 -17.20
CA SER A 215 -24.78 -7.85 -16.23
C SER A 215 -26.28 -7.97 -16.51
N PHE A 216 -26.65 -7.97 -17.78
CA PHE A 216 -28.04 -8.17 -18.19
C PHE A 216 -28.52 -9.62 -17.91
N ALA A 217 -27.69 -10.64 -18.11
CA ALA A 217 -28.04 -12.01 -17.72
C ALA A 217 -28.25 -12.14 -16.19
N VAL A 218 -27.46 -11.45 -15.37
CA VAL A 218 -27.68 -11.34 -13.91
C VAL A 218 -29.04 -10.70 -13.62
N VAL A 219 -29.42 -9.62 -14.33
CA VAL A 219 -30.73 -9.00 -14.19
C VAL A 219 -31.88 -9.94 -14.61
N LEU A 220 -31.71 -10.70 -15.71
CA LEU A 220 -32.68 -11.71 -16.14
C LEU A 220 -32.87 -12.81 -15.09
N TYR A 221 -31.76 -13.28 -14.50
CA TYR A 221 -31.81 -14.26 -13.42
C TYR A 221 -32.63 -13.73 -12.23
N GLU A 222 -32.34 -12.49 -11.79
CA GLU A 222 -33.05 -11.86 -10.67
C GLU A 222 -34.54 -11.63 -10.99
N MET A 223 -34.87 -11.16 -12.18
CA MET A 223 -36.25 -11.05 -12.62
C MET A 223 -37.01 -12.39 -12.58
N ALA A 224 -36.38 -13.46 -13.03
CA ALA A 224 -36.98 -14.78 -13.14
C ALA A 224 -37.09 -15.53 -11.80
N THR A 225 -36.16 -15.27 -10.84
CA THR A 225 -36.08 -16.01 -9.59
C THR A 225 -36.44 -15.18 -8.35
N GLY A 226 -36.42 -13.86 -8.44
CA GLY A 226 -36.48 -12.95 -7.29
C GLY A 226 -35.22 -12.92 -6.43
N ALA A 227 -34.18 -13.59 -6.87
CA ALA A 227 -32.94 -13.80 -6.12
C ALA A 227 -31.71 -13.47 -6.97
N LEU A 228 -30.63 -13.02 -6.36
CA LEU A 228 -29.37 -12.78 -7.03
C LEU A 228 -28.60 -14.09 -7.26
N PRO A 229 -27.93 -14.27 -8.43
CA PRO A 229 -27.15 -15.47 -8.74
C PRO A 229 -25.87 -15.59 -7.91
N PHE A 230 -25.24 -14.46 -7.59
CA PHE A 230 -24.02 -14.38 -6.80
C PHE A 230 -24.29 -13.66 -5.48
N ARG A 231 -23.89 -14.26 -4.35
CA ARG A 231 -24.16 -13.75 -3.00
C ARG A 231 -22.94 -13.94 -2.13
N GLY A 232 -22.76 -13.05 -1.17
CA GLY A 232 -21.70 -13.17 -0.19
C GLY A 232 -21.84 -12.12 0.89
N ASP A 233 -21.32 -12.44 2.07
CA ASP A 233 -21.36 -11.54 3.23
C ASP A 233 -20.32 -10.39 3.12
N SER A 234 -19.50 -10.42 2.08
CA SER A 234 -18.50 -9.40 1.78
C SER A 234 -18.32 -9.22 0.28
N THR A 235 -17.79 -8.07 -0.14
CA THR A 235 -17.47 -7.76 -1.54
C THR A 235 -16.51 -8.79 -2.15
N GLY A 236 -15.54 -9.28 -1.38
CA GLY A 236 -14.61 -10.32 -1.85
C GLY A 236 -15.28 -11.67 -2.06
N ALA A 237 -16.21 -12.08 -1.20
CA ALA A 237 -16.99 -13.30 -1.39
C ALA A 237 -17.88 -13.21 -2.65
N ILE A 238 -18.47 -12.04 -2.91
CA ILE A 238 -19.23 -11.78 -4.14
C ILE A 238 -18.31 -11.86 -5.36
N PHE A 239 -17.11 -11.29 -5.30
CA PHE A 239 -16.12 -11.37 -6.38
C PHE A 239 -15.67 -12.79 -6.64
N ASP A 240 -15.42 -13.59 -5.60
CA ASP A 240 -15.09 -15.01 -5.74
C ASP A 240 -16.22 -15.77 -6.45
N GLU A 241 -17.47 -15.50 -6.09
CA GLU A 241 -18.62 -16.11 -6.77
C GLU A 241 -18.73 -15.68 -8.23
N ILE A 242 -18.55 -14.40 -8.54
CA ILE A 242 -18.58 -13.89 -9.90
C ILE A 242 -17.47 -14.51 -10.77
N LEU A 243 -16.28 -14.72 -10.20
CA LEU A 243 -15.11 -15.20 -10.93
C LEU A 243 -15.06 -16.72 -11.07
N HIS A 244 -15.46 -17.46 -10.04
CA HIS A 244 -15.09 -18.87 -9.94
C HIS A 244 -16.28 -19.83 -9.73
N LYS A 245 -17.47 -19.34 -9.35
CA LYS A 245 -18.60 -20.21 -9.04
C LYS A 245 -19.73 -20.09 -10.06
N ASP A 246 -20.32 -21.23 -10.38
CA ASP A 246 -21.53 -21.24 -11.18
C ASP A 246 -22.73 -20.89 -10.28
N PRO A 247 -23.67 -20.07 -10.79
CA PRO A 247 -24.87 -19.75 -10.04
C PRO A 247 -25.77 -20.99 -9.88
N VAL A 248 -26.60 -20.96 -8.85
CA VAL A 248 -27.65 -21.97 -8.68
C VAL A 248 -28.55 -21.96 -9.93
N ASP A 249 -28.87 -23.15 -10.45
CA ASP A 249 -29.75 -23.26 -11.62
C ASP A 249 -31.10 -22.55 -11.31
N PRO A 250 -31.52 -21.58 -12.13
CA PRO A 250 -32.73 -20.79 -11.89
C PRO A 250 -33.99 -21.65 -11.81
N VAL A 251 -34.05 -22.81 -12.50
CA VAL A 251 -35.17 -23.75 -12.45
C VAL A 251 -35.33 -24.36 -11.05
N ARG A 252 -34.28 -24.49 -10.26
CA ARG A 252 -34.34 -24.97 -8.87
C ARG A 252 -35.01 -23.98 -7.91
N LEU A 253 -34.92 -22.68 -8.23
CA LEU A 253 -35.49 -21.60 -7.43
C LEU A 253 -36.92 -21.28 -7.86
N ASN A 254 -37.23 -21.42 -9.14
CA ASN A 254 -38.53 -21.19 -9.73
C ASN A 254 -38.80 -22.21 -10.83
N THR A 255 -39.58 -23.22 -10.55
CA THR A 255 -39.95 -24.31 -11.46
C THR A 255 -40.84 -23.89 -12.65
N ALA A 256 -41.33 -22.65 -12.65
CA ALA A 256 -42.08 -22.09 -13.76
C ALA A 256 -41.17 -21.56 -14.88
N ILE A 257 -39.83 -21.53 -14.69
CA ILE A 257 -38.86 -21.09 -15.67
C ILE A 257 -38.69 -22.17 -16.76
N PRO A 258 -38.89 -21.82 -18.04
CA PRO A 258 -38.59 -22.72 -19.13
C PRO A 258 -37.11 -23.11 -19.19
N PRO A 259 -36.75 -24.35 -19.44
CA PRO A 259 -35.34 -24.79 -19.56
C PRO A 259 -34.54 -23.94 -20.55
N GLU A 260 -35.14 -23.48 -21.63
CA GLU A 260 -34.52 -22.63 -22.65
C GLU A 260 -34.14 -21.25 -22.09
N LEU A 261 -34.96 -20.68 -21.20
CA LEU A 261 -34.61 -19.42 -20.51
C LEU A 261 -33.46 -19.64 -19.53
N ALA A 262 -33.45 -20.77 -18.82
CA ALA A 262 -32.35 -21.11 -17.93
C ALA A 262 -31.02 -21.23 -18.71
N GLN A 263 -31.03 -21.90 -19.86
CA GLN A 263 -29.87 -22.03 -20.75
C GLN A 263 -29.40 -20.66 -21.28
N LEU A 264 -30.33 -19.76 -21.65
CA LEU A 264 -30.03 -18.41 -22.12
C LEU A 264 -29.34 -17.62 -21.02
N ILE A 265 -29.87 -17.67 -19.78
CA ILE A 265 -29.31 -17.00 -18.63
C ILE A 265 -27.90 -17.56 -18.32
N HIS A 266 -27.72 -18.87 -18.31
CA HIS A 266 -26.40 -19.49 -18.11
C HIS A 266 -25.40 -19.07 -19.17
N LYS A 267 -25.75 -19.13 -20.48
CA LYS A 267 -24.89 -18.66 -21.57
C LYS A 267 -24.49 -17.19 -21.39
N GLY A 268 -25.40 -16.33 -20.93
CA GLY A 268 -25.10 -14.93 -20.67
C GLY A 268 -24.17 -14.71 -19.48
N MET A 269 -24.16 -15.63 -18.49
CA MET A 269 -23.32 -15.54 -17.29
C MET A 269 -22.02 -16.37 -17.39
N GLU A 270 -21.66 -16.89 -18.56
CA GLU A 270 -20.37 -17.58 -18.78
C GLU A 270 -19.21 -16.69 -18.33
N LYS A 271 -18.24 -17.30 -17.63
CA LYS A 271 -17.09 -16.54 -17.08
C LYS A 271 -16.14 -16.13 -18.20
N ASP A 272 -15.94 -16.99 -19.18
CA ASP A 272 -15.20 -16.66 -20.39
C ASP A 272 -16.10 -15.88 -21.34
N ARG A 273 -15.73 -14.64 -21.65
CA ARG A 273 -16.49 -13.76 -22.54
C ARG A 273 -16.62 -14.29 -23.97
N ASP A 274 -15.71 -15.17 -24.42
CA ASP A 274 -15.76 -15.75 -25.76
C ASP A 274 -16.81 -16.87 -25.88
N LEU A 275 -17.25 -17.44 -24.79
CA LEU A 275 -18.34 -18.42 -24.68
C LEU A 275 -19.71 -17.78 -24.43
N ARG A 276 -19.77 -16.50 -24.09
CA ARG A 276 -21.02 -15.75 -23.89
C ARG A 276 -21.71 -15.43 -25.20
N TYR A 277 -22.86 -14.78 -25.11
CA TYR A 277 -23.46 -14.04 -26.21
C TYR A 277 -22.48 -13.00 -26.76
N GLN A 278 -22.30 -12.93 -28.07
CA GLN A 278 -21.37 -12.02 -28.70
C GLN A 278 -22.01 -10.66 -29.04
N SER A 279 -23.35 -10.58 -29.07
CA SER A 279 -24.10 -9.35 -29.29
C SER A 279 -25.44 -9.35 -28.55
N ALA A 280 -25.96 -8.18 -28.25
CA ALA A 280 -27.29 -8.01 -27.67
C ALA A 280 -28.38 -8.45 -28.64
N ALA A 281 -28.16 -8.29 -29.95
CA ALA A 281 -29.05 -8.78 -31.02
C ALA A 281 -29.25 -10.29 -30.95
N GLU A 282 -28.19 -11.09 -30.71
CA GLU A 282 -28.27 -12.54 -30.58
C GLU A 282 -29.14 -12.92 -29.35
N MET A 283 -28.90 -12.30 -28.21
CA MET A 283 -29.67 -12.54 -26.99
C MET A 283 -31.14 -12.13 -27.14
N ARG A 284 -31.42 -11.00 -27.83
CA ARG A 284 -32.76 -10.53 -28.16
C ARG A 284 -33.49 -11.55 -29.07
N ALA A 285 -32.81 -12.10 -30.06
CA ALA A 285 -33.39 -13.07 -30.98
C ALA A 285 -33.84 -14.32 -30.24
N ASP A 286 -33.05 -14.85 -29.32
CA ASP A 286 -33.37 -16.02 -28.50
C ASP A 286 -34.52 -15.74 -27.54
N LEU A 287 -34.55 -14.56 -26.89
CA LEU A 287 -35.70 -14.12 -26.06
C LEU A 287 -37.00 -14.03 -26.89
N LYS A 288 -36.97 -13.48 -28.11
CA LYS A 288 -38.14 -13.38 -29.00
C LYS A 288 -38.60 -14.77 -29.42
N ARG A 289 -37.67 -15.70 -29.71
CA ARG A 289 -38.02 -17.10 -30.04
C ARG A 289 -38.73 -17.74 -28.87
N LEU A 290 -38.18 -17.64 -27.69
CA LEU A 290 -38.75 -18.22 -26.48
C LEU A 290 -40.14 -17.66 -26.18
N LYS A 291 -40.35 -16.35 -26.31
CA LYS A 291 -41.67 -15.72 -26.15
C LYS A 291 -42.71 -16.30 -27.12
N ARG A 292 -42.32 -16.49 -28.38
CA ARG A 292 -43.23 -17.08 -29.38
C ARG A 292 -43.59 -18.54 -29.06
N ASP A 293 -42.59 -19.33 -28.64
CA ASP A 293 -42.76 -20.77 -28.38
C ASP A 293 -43.59 -21.00 -27.08
N THR A 294 -43.43 -20.16 -26.06
CA THR A 294 -44.27 -20.19 -24.84
C THR A 294 -45.70 -19.72 -25.12
N SER A 295 -45.96 -18.80 -26.06
CA SER A 295 -47.29 -18.37 -26.45
C SER A 295 -48.00 -19.40 -27.36
N SER A 296 -47.24 -20.12 -28.20
CA SER A 296 -47.79 -21.18 -29.09
C SER A 296 -48.21 -22.43 -28.27
N ASN A 297 -47.50 -22.78 -27.21
CA ASN A 297 -47.88 -23.91 -26.34
C ASN A 297 -49.16 -23.65 -25.55
N ARG A 298 -49.54 -22.41 -25.26
CA ARG A 298 -50.80 -22.06 -24.61
C ARG A 298 -52.02 -22.26 -25.56
N VAL A 299 -51.79 -22.12 -26.86
CA VAL A 299 -52.86 -22.33 -27.88
C VAL A 299 -53.12 -23.82 -28.13
N ASN A 300 -52.07 -24.66 -28.01
CA ASN A 300 -52.15 -26.09 -28.26
C ASN A 300 -52.70 -26.94 -27.11
N VAL A 301 -52.87 -26.43 -25.92
CA VAL A 301 -53.48 -27.14 -24.76
C VAL A 301 -55.00 -27.08 -24.78
N ALA A 302 -55.65 -26.29 -25.72
CA ALA A 302 -57.08 -26.12 -25.80
C ALA A 302 -57.77 -27.00 -26.89
N SER A 303 -57.02 -27.83 -27.63
CA SER A 303 -57.67 -28.65 -28.70
C SER A 303 -57.03 -30.04 -28.81
N GLY A 304 -57.74 -31.07 -28.41
CA GLY A 304 -57.77 -32.38 -29.02
C GLY A 304 -57.01 -33.49 -28.39
N SER A 305 -57.77 -34.28 -27.68
CA SER A 305 -57.59 -35.72 -27.38
C SER A 305 -57.64 -36.57 -28.68
N GLN A 306 -57.05 -37.80 -28.58
CA GLN A 306 -57.18 -39.00 -29.43
C GLN A 306 -56.13 -39.09 -30.57
N SER A 307 -55.45 -40.17 -30.78
CA SER A 307 -55.58 -41.61 -30.56
C SER A 307 -54.39 -42.34 -31.13
N ALA A 308 -53.92 -43.32 -30.39
CA ALA A 308 -53.62 -44.68 -30.78
C ALA A 308 -52.66 -45.05 -31.89
N ALA A 309 -51.64 -45.75 -31.54
CA ALA A 309 -51.37 -47.19 -31.80
C ALA A 309 -50.37 -47.59 -32.89
N VAL A 310 -49.42 -48.45 -32.42
CA VAL A 310 -48.87 -49.67 -33.05
C VAL A 310 -47.80 -49.55 -34.18
N GLY A 311 -46.67 -50.22 -33.93
CA GLY A 311 -45.75 -50.63 -34.95
C GLY A 311 -44.38 -51.10 -34.43
N ALA A 312 -44.36 -52.39 -34.03
CA ALA A 312 -43.10 -53.05 -33.66
C ALA A 312 -42.30 -53.39 -34.93
N GLY A 313 -41.01 -53.30 -34.83
CA GLY A 313 -40.08 -53.80 -35.87
C GLY A 313 -38.72 -54.17 -35.27
N VAL A 314 -38.57 -55.45 -34.98
CA VAL A 314 -37.32 -56.14 -34.60
C VAL A 314 -36.51 -56.46 -35.88
N ALA A 315 -35.22 -56.24 -35.87
CA ALA A 315 -34.22 -57.01 -36.67
C ALA A 315 -32.81 -56.65 -36.17
N GLU A 316 -32.18 -57.50 -35.46
CA GLU A 316 -31.17 -58.50 -35.80
C GLU A 316 -29.77 -57.94 -36.04
N ARG A 317 -28.89 -58.46 -35.22
CA ARG A 317 -27.42 -58.50 -35.40
C ARG A 317 -27.05 -59.51 -36.42
N PRO A 318 -25.90 -59.40 -37.07
CA PRO A 318 -25.02 -60.54 -37.13
C PRO A 318 -23.65 -60.36 -36.59
N SER A 319 -23.21 -61.43 -35.98
CA SER A 319 -21.89 -61.71 -35.41
C SER A 319 -20.83 -62.06 -36.44
N SER A 320 -19.61 -61.94 -35.97
CA SER A 320 -18.39 -62.72 -36.28
C SER A 320 -17.62 -62.46 -37.55
N ALA A 321 -16.39 -62.02 -37.36
CA ALA A 321 -15.26 -62.44 -38.20
C ALA A 321 -13.97 -62.53 -37.37
N SER A 322 -13.40 -63.65 -37.46
CA SER A 322 -12.22 -64.29 -36.94
C SER A 322 -10.91 -63.50 -36.85
N ALA A 323 -10.19 -63.77 -35.78
CA ALA A 323 -8.78 -63.35 -35.54
C ALA A 323 -7.84 -64.26 -36.39
N PRO A 324 -6.75 -63.80 -36.96
CA PRO A 324 -5.64 -64.60 -37.37
C PRO A 324 -4.65 -64.88 -36.28
N THR A 325 -4.34 -66.14 -36.05
CA THR A 325 -3.31 -66.68 -35.18
C THR A 325 -1.92 -66.41 -35.76
N PHE A 326 -1.08 -65.70 -35.06
CA PHE A 326 0.34 -65.57 -35.33
C PHE A 326 1.10 -66.56 -34.47
N THR A 327 1.77 -67.52 -35.14
CA THR A 327 2.76 -68.41 -34.56
C THR A 327 4.04 -67.69 -34.19
N ALA A 328 4.49 -67.91 -32.96
CA ALA A 328 5.74 -67.32 -32.43
C ALA A 328 6.95 -68.07 -33.06
N PRO A 329 8.02 -67.36 -33.41
CA PRO A 329 9.31 -68.01 -33.70
C PRO A 329 10.10 -68.24 -32.44
N GLU A 330 10.75 -69.41 -32.36
CA GLU A 330 11.65 -69.81 -31.30
C GLU A 330 12.78 -68.80 -31.07
N VAL A 331 12.92 -68.33 -29.80
CA VAL A 331 14.01 -67.44 -29.35
C VAL A 331 15.25 -68.29 -29.01
N SER A 332 16.24 -68.21 -29.88
CA SER A 332 17.61 -68.66 -29.60
C SER A 332 18.20 -67.91 -28.44
N LYS A 333 18.64 -68.58 -27.38
CA LYS A 333 19.31 -68.01 -26.19
C LYS A 333 20.70 -67.51 -26.58
N ARG A 334 20.79 -66.13 -26.87
CA ARG A 334 22.09 -65.44 -26.83
C ARG A 334 22.32 -64.89 -25.45
N LYS A 335 23.42 -65.32 -24.78
CA LYS A 335 23.94 -64.77 -23.56
C LYS A 335 24.40 -63.34 -23.81
N PHE A 336 23.60 -62.37 -23.35
CA PHE A 336 24.06 -60.99 -23.26
C PHE A 336 25.05 -60.83 -22.11
N PRO A 337 26.21 -60.19 -22.28
CA PRO A 337 27.19 -60.02 -21.21
C PRO A 337 26.63 -59.06 -20.15
N ILE A 338 26.66 -59.44 -18.92
CA ILE A 338 26.22 -58.67 -17.70
C ILE A 338 26.80 -57.23 -17.69
N ILE A 339 27.96 -57.01 -18.31
CA ILE A 339 28.64 -55.74 -18.48
C ILE A 339 27.82 -54.73 -19.26
N ALA A 340 27.04 -55.13 -20.25
CA ALA A 340 26.21 -54.23 -21.04
C ALA A 340 24.99 -53.71 -20.25
N ILE A 341 24.40 -54.53 -19.37
CA ILE A 341 23.30 -54.14 -18.49
C ILE A 341 23.81 -53.18 -17.42
N ALA A 342 24.97 -53.40 -16.85
CA ALA A 342 25.58 -52.48 -15.89
C ALA A 342 25.93 -51.14 -16.51
N ALA A 343 26.42 -51.09 -17.74
CA ALA A 343 26.70 -49.87 -18.48
C ALA A 343 25.41 -49.06 -18.78
N VAL A 344 24.30 -49.72 -19.18
CA VAL A 344 23.01 -49.10 -19.40
C VAL A 344 22.41 -48.52 -18.08
N LEU A 345 22.54 -49.24 -16.97
CA LEU A 345 22.08 -48.76 -15.66
C LEU A 345 22.89 -47.53 -15.18
N VAL A 346 24.20 -47.50 -15.43
CA VAL A 346 25.05 -46.32 -15.11
C VAL A 346 24.68 -45.15 -16.00
N VAL A 347 24.44 -45.35 -17.30
CA VAL A 347 24.01 -44.29 -18.21
C VAL A 347 22.63 -43.78 -17.83
N LEU A 348 21.68 -44.63 -17.47
CA LEU A 348 20.34 -44.22 -16.99
C LEU A 348 20.46 -43.51 -15.61
N GLY A 349 21.34 -43.93 -14.75
CA GLY A 349 21.64 -43.23 -13.50
C GLY A 349 22.23 -41.85 -13.73
N LEU A 350 23.17 -41.70 -14.66
CA LEU A 350 23.77 -40.41 -15.03
C LEU A 350 22.76 -39.51 -15.75
N LEU A 351 21.92 -40.07 -16.61
CA LEU A 351 20.81 -39.32 -17.26
C LEU A 351 19.75 -38.91 -16.25
N GLY A 352 19.41 -39.78 -15.28
CA GLY A 352 18.52 -39.45 -14.18
C GLY A 352 19.09 -38.35 -13.27
N LEU A 353 20.40 -38.42 -12.99
CA LEU A 353 21.12 -37.38 -12.22
C LEU A 353 21.21 -36.05 -13.00
N ALA A 354 21.42 -36.13 -14.31
CA ALA A 354 21.44 -34.95 -15.19
C ALA A 354 20.05 -34.34 -15.32
N ALA A 355 19.01 -35.16 -15.50
CA ALA A 355 17.61 -34.73 -15.53
C ALA A 355 17.16 -34.16 -14.17
N TYR A 356 17.58 -34.76 -13.06
CA TYR A 356 17.36 -34.25 -11.71
C TYR A 356 18.06 -32.90 -11.48
N LYS A 357 19.33 -32.78 -11.90
CA LYS A 357 20.06 -31.51 -11.85
C LYS A 357 19.47 -30.46 -12.80
N TRP A 358 18.95 -30.87 -13.96
CA TRP A 358 18.29 -29.98 -14.91
C TRP A 358 16.92 -29.52 -14.40
N ALA A 359 16.13 -30.42 -13.80
CA ALA A 359 14.85 -30.09 -13.17
C ALA A 359 14.99 -29.21 -11.90
N LYS A 360 16.16 -29.29 -11.21
CA LYS A 360 16.52 -28.42 -10.07
C LYS A 360 17.27 -27.15 -10.49
N ARG A 361 17.49 -26.89 -11.76
CA ARG A 361 18.00 -25.59 -12.20
C ARG A 361 16.94 -24.54 -11.90
N SER A 362 17.16 -23.73 -10.86
CA SER A 362 16.41 -22.52 -10.61
C SER A 362 16.44 -21.66 -11.89
N PRO A 363 15.32 -21.07 -12.32
CA PRO A 363 15.34 -20.13 -13.43
C PRO A 363 16.35 -19.03 -13.12
N SER A 364 17.22 -18.73 -14.07
CA SER A 364 18.20 -17.66 -13.95
C SER A 364 17.45 -16.33 -13.80
N LEU A 365 17.90 -15.49 -12.85
CA LEU A 365 17.35 -14.16 -12.69
C LEU A 365 17.51 -13.35 -13.98
N ASN A 366 16.44 -12.75 -14.45
CA ASN A 366 16.40 -11.86 -15.61
C ASN A 366 16.25 -10.41 -15.16
N LEU A 367 17.33 -9.82 -14.64
CA LEU A 367 17.30 -8.44 -14.16
C LEU A 367 17.07 -7.40 -15.27
N GLN A 368 17.32 -7.75 -16.55
CA GLN A 368 17.08 -6.86 -17.69
C GLN A 368 15.58 -6.78 -18.05
N GLY A 369 14.81 -7.82 -17.73
CA GLY A 369 13.35 -7.86 -17.95
C GLY A 369 12.54 -7.35 -16.76
N MET A 370 13.19 -6.95 -15.68
CA MET A 370 12.56 -6.51 -14.45
C MET A 370 11.69 -5.26 -14.68
N GLN A 371 10.48 -5.29 -14.14
CA GLN A 371 9.55 -4.17 -14.17
C GLN A 371 9.24 -3.70 -12.76
N ILE A 372 9.32 -2.39 -12.54
CA ILE A 372 8.95 -1.75 -11.28
C ILE A 372 7.67 -0.97 -11.52
N THR A 373 6.62 -1.34 -10.82
CA THR A 373 5.29 -0.70 -10.94
C THR A 373 4.89 -0.11 -9.61
N LYS A 374 4.55 1.17 -9.60
CA LYS A 374 4.04 1.84 -8.41
C LYS A 374 2.62 1.36 -8.12
N LEU A 375 2.40 0.84 -6.91
CA LEU A 375 1.09 0.35 -6.45
C LEU A 375 0.32 1.41 -5.66
N THR A 376 0.99 2.30 -4.92
CA THR A 376 0.35 3.43 -4.25
C THR A 376 0.99 4.74 -4.73
N ASP A 377 0.28 5.85 -4.61
CA ASP A 377 0.70 7.18 -5.05
C ASP A 377 0.42 8.27 -3.99
N SER A 378 -0.06 7.85 -2.81
CA SER A 378 -0.37 8.77 -1.71
C SER A 378 0.88 9.38 -1.05
N GLY A 379 2.05 8.80 -1.26
CA GLY A 379 3.27 9.15 -0.56
C GLY A 379 3.27 8.85 0.95
N LYS A 380 2.24 8.15 1.46
CA LYS A 380 1.99 7.95 2.89
C LYS A 380 2.13 6.49 3.36
N ALA A 381 2.52 5.57 2.47
CA ALA A 381 2.69 4.16 2.82
C ALA A 381 3.86 3.97 3.80
N GLN A 382 3.66 3.16 4.84
CA GLN A 382 4.66 2.92 5.89
C GLN A 382 5.12 1.47 5.94
N ARG A 383 4.24 0.54 5.62
CA ARG A 383 4.49 -0.90 5.59
C ARG A 383 3.65 -1.53 4.48
N ALA A 384 4.14 -2.63 3.92
CA ALA A 384 3.38 -3.42 2.97
C ALA A 384 3.78 -4.90 3.05
N ALA A 385 2.87 -5.78 2.65
CA ALA A 385 3.13 -7.19 2.39
C ALA A 385 2.31 -7.65 1.20
N ILE A 386 2.76 -8.72 0.51
CA ILE A 386 2.07 -9.29 -0.64
C ILE A 386 1.52 -10.67 -0.29
N ALA A 387 0.31 -10.97 -0.75
CA ALA A 387 -0.27 -12.30 -0.60
C ALA A 387 0.61 -13.36 -1.31
N PRO A 388 0.68 -14.60 -0.80
CA PRO A 388 1.50 -15.66 -1.39
C PRO A 388 1.21 -15.94 -2.87
N ASP A 389 -0.01 -15.69 -3.33
CA ASP A 389 -0.47 -15.83 -4.70
C ASP A 389 -0.27 -14.57 -5.57
N GLY A 390 0.13 -13.45 -4.97
CA GLY A 390 0.37 -12.17 -5.65
C GLY A 390 -0.88 -11.35 -5.99
N HIS A 391 -2.10 -11.82 -5.61
CA HIS A 391 -3.34 -11.12 -5.96
C HIS A 391 -3.63 -9.89 -5.10
N TYR A 392 -3.16 -9.87 -3.86
CA TYR A 392 -3.43 -8.80 -2.91
C TYR A 392 -2.15 -8.31 -2.26
N ILE A 393 -2.13 -7.03 -1.93
CA ILE A 393 -1.20 -6.45 -0.97
C ILE A 393 -1.98 -5.90 0.23
N VAL A 394 -1.40 -6.00 1.41
CA VAL A 394 -1.81 -5.23 2.58
C VAL A 394 -0.80 -4.14 2.82
N TYR A 395 -1.26 -2.93 3.15
CA TYR A 395 -0.35 -1.83 3.43
C TYR A 395 -0.90 -0.89 4.51
N ALA A 396 0.00 -0.28 5.26
CA ALA A 396 -0.31 0.71 6.27
C ALA A 396 -0.12 2.12 5.71
N LEU A 397 -1.11 2.99 5.87
CA LEU A 397 -1.01 4.41 5.58
C LEU A 397 -0.89 5.22 6.87
N ALA A 398 -0.01 6.22 6.87
CA ALA A 398 0.09 7.20 7.94
C ALA A 398 -0.48 8.54 7.48
N ASP A 399 -1.54 9.02 8.15
CA ASP A 399 -2.12 10.32 7.88
C ASP A 399 -2.50 11.03 9.19
N GLY A 400 -2.26 12.33 9.26
CA GLY A 400 -2.56 13.13 10.44
C GLY A 400 -1.95 12.61 11.75
N GLY A 401 -0.90 11.79 11.68
CA GLY A 401 -0.28 11.14 12.83
C GLY A 401 -0.94 9.83 13.24
N GLN A 402 -2.03 9.42 12.63
CA GLN A 402 -2.70 8.12 12.81
C GLN A 402 -2.30 7.16 11.70
N GLN A 403 -2.44 5.85 11.94
CA GLN A 403 -2.21 4.83 10.92
C GLN A 403 -3.45 3.95 10.72
N SER A 404 -3.69 3.59 9.47
CA SER A 404 -4.77 2.71 9.03
C SER A 404 -4.23 1.56 8.18
N LEU A 405 -4.96 0.43 8.10
CA LEU A 405 -4.61 -0.69 7.22
C LEU A 405 -5.55 -0.78 6.03
N TRP A 406 -4.97 -1.07 4.90
CA TRP A 406 -5.64 -1.20 3.62
C TRP A 406 -5.23 -2.47 2.91
N VAL A 407 -6.15 -3.09 2.20
CA VAL A 407 -5.89 -4.19 1.27
C VAL A 407 -6.14 -3.69 -0.14
N ARG A 408 -5.17 -3.89 -1.03
CA ARG A 408 -5.28 -3.59 -2.46
C ARG A 408 -5.27 -4.87 -3.26
N ASN A 409 -6.20 -5.02 -4.18
CA ASN A 409 -6.08 -6.01 -5.24
C ASN A 409 -5.06 -5.51 -6.28
N VAL A 410 -4.02 -6.31 -6.55
CA VAL A 410 -2.91 -5.92 -7.43
C VAL A 410 -3.36 -5.69 -8.87
N ALA A 411 -4.25 -6.54 -9.38
CA ALA A 411 -4.72 -6.47 -10.76
C ALA A 411 -5.69 -5.32 -10.99
N SER A 412 -6.71 -5.18 -10.12
CA SER A 412 -7.73 -4.13 -10.25
C SER A 412 -7.32 -2.81 -9.67
N LYS A 413 -6.23 -2.76 -8.88
CA LYS A 413 -5.77 -1.60 -8.10
C LYS A 413 -6.84 -1.02 -7.16
N SER A 414 -7.86 -1.81 -6.80
CA SER A 414 -8.90 -1.38 -5.86
C SER A 414 -8.45 -1.53 -4.43
N ASP A 415 -8.69 -0.51 -3.61
CA ASP A 415 -8.35 -0.46 -2.19
C ASP A 415 -9.56 -0.68 -1.30
N VAL A 416 -9.35 -1.41 -0.22
CA VAL A 416 -10.35 -1.58 0.84
C VAL A 416 -9.67 -1.28 2.18
N GLN A 417 -10.24 -0.35 2.94
CA GLN A 417 -9.80 -0.09 4.30
C GLN A 417 -10.29 -1.19 5.22
N ILE A 418 -9.36 -1.89 5.88
CA ILE A 418 -9.67 -3.00 6.79
C ILE A 418 -9.53 -2.64 8.27
N LEU A 419 -8.72 -1.61 8.59
CA LEU A 419 -8.68 -0.98 9.91
C LEU A 419 -8.74 0.53 9.77
N ALA A 420 -9.60 1.15 10.55
CA ALA A 420 -9.74 2.61 10.62
C ALA A 420 -8.46 3.28 11.16
N PRO A 421 -8.24 4.58 10.89
CA PRO A 421 -7.15 5.34 11.47
C PRO A 421 -7.18 5.29 13.00
N ASP A 422 -6.04 4.97 13.63
CA ASP A 422 -5.88 4.87 15.07
C ASP A 422 -4.49 5.38 15.48
N ASP A 423 -4.34 5.73 16.77
CA ASP A 423 -3.09 6.20 17.37
C ASP A 423 -2.10 5.05 17.62
N VAL A 424 -1.81 4.31 16.56
CA VAL A 424 -0.91 3.15 16.55
C VAL A 424 0.22 3.34 15.53
N THR A 425 1.24 2.48 15.62
CA THR A 425 2.28 2.35 14.60
C THR A 425 2.38 0.88 14.19
N PHE A 426 2.16 0.60 12.91
CA PHE A 426 2.40 -0.74 12.36
C PHE A 426 3.90 -0.93 12.12
N ARG A 427 4.47 -2.00 12.69
CA ARG A 427 5.89 -2.35 12.57
C ARG A 427 6.13 -3.50 11.60
N GLY A 428 5.15 -4.37 11.40
CA GLY A 428 5.23 -5.51 10.50
C GLY A 428 3.87 -5.88 9.95
N LEU A 429 3.85 -6.36 8.71
CA LEU A 429 2.69 -6.91 8.02
C LEU A 429 3.10 -8.20 7.33
N ASN A 430 2.30 -9.26 7.45
CA ASN A 430 2.53 -10.54 6.78
C ASN A 430 1.20 -11.19 6.45
N PHE A 431 1.14 -11.93 5.36
CA PHE A 431 0.03 -12.84 5.10
C PHE A 431 0.29 -14.21 5.73
N SER A 432 -0.77 -14.91 6.09
CA SER A 432 -0.70 -16.34 6.37
C SER A 432 -0.29 -17.12 5.10
N ALA A 433 0.26 -18.32 5.27
CA ALA A 433 0.72 -19.15 4.15
C ALA A 433 -0.39 -19.51 3.14
N ASP A 434 -1.65 -19.52 3.55
CA ASP A 434 -2.85 -19.74 2.73
C ASP A 434 -3.46 -18.45 2.16
N GLY A 435 -2.93 -17.27 2.55
CA GLY A 435 -3.41 -15.96 2.09
C GLY A 435 -4.71 -15.48 2.72
N ASN A 436 -5.29 -16.23 3.67
CA ASN A 436 -6.62 -15.92 4.23
C ASN A 436 -6.58 -14.93 5.40
N TYR A 437 -5.44 -14.81 6.08
CA TYR A 437 -5.27 -13.96 7.24
C TYR A 437 -4.10 -13.00 7.06
N ILE A 438 -4.22 -11.84 7.70
CA ILE A 438 -3.16 -10.86 7.86
C ILE A 438 -2.69 -10.90 9.31
N TYR A 439 -1.38 -11.06 9.49
CA TYR A 439 -0.69 -10.88 10.75
C TYR A 439 -0.02 -9.51 10.75
N PHE A 440 -0.21 -8.75 11.80
CA PHE A 440 0.40 -7.44 11.90
C PHE A 440 0.91 -7.14 13.30
N VAL A 441 2.09 -6.56 13.33
CA VAL A 441 2.73 -6.09 14.55
C VAL A 441 2.43 -4.63 14.70
N ARG A 442 1.80 -4.24 15.81
CA ARG A 442 1.50 -2.84 16.10
C ARG A 442 1.91 -2.44 17.51
N SER A 443 2.36 -1.20 17.67
CA SER A 443 2.54 -0.54 18.96
C SER A 443 1.50 0.56 19.14
N ASP A 444 0.91 0.64 20.32
CA ASP A 444 0.15 1.82 20.77
C ASP A 444 1.13 2.95 21.08
N LYS A 445 0.89 4.16 20.59
CA LYS A 445 1.75 5.32 20.88
C LYS A 445 1.86 5.66 22.35
N ARG A 446 0.87 5.24 23.17
CA ARG A 446 0.91 5.36 24.63
C ARG A 446 1.88 4.36 25.27
N ARG A 447 2.23 3.26 24.54
CA ARG A 447 3.14 2.18 24.92
C ARG A 447 4.26 2.01 23.91
N ALA A 448 4.87 3.09 23.47
CA ALA A 448 5.70 3.23 22.28
C ALA A 448 6.87 2.22 22.13
N PHE A 449 7.29 1.59 23.23
CA PHE A 449 8.41 0.64 23.28
C PHE A 449 7.97 -0.83 23.23
N TYR A 450 6.68 -1.10 23.20
CA TYR A 450 6.12 -2.45 23.16
C TYR A 450 5.22 -2.60 21.95
N SER A 451 5.38 -3.70 21.25
CA SER A 451 4.53 -4.05 20.13
C SER A 451 3.92 -5.41 20.34
N ASP A 452 2.71 -5.57 19.86
CA ASP A 452 1.94 -6.80 19.99
C ASP A 452 1.57 -7.33 18.59
N LEU A 453 1.56 -8.65 18.43
CA LEU A 453 1.15 -9.33 17.20
C LEU A 453 -0.34 -9.61 17.24
N PHE A 454 -1.01 -9.19 16.18
CA PHE A 454 -2.43 -9.45 15.95
C PHE A 454 -2.63 -10.23 14.65
N MET A 455 -3.75 -10.92 14.55
CA MET A 455 -4.22 -11.59 13.35
C MET A 455 -5.65 -11.15 13.06
N MET A 456 -6.00 -11.01 11.77
CA MET A 456 -7.36 -10.77 11.32
C MET A 456 -7.58 -11.38 9.94
N PRO A 457 -8.83 -11.67 9.51
CA PRO A 457 -9.12 -12.06 8.14
C PRO A 457 -8.69 -10.99 7.13
N VAL A 458 -8.22 -11.39 5.94
CA VAL A 458 -7.72 -10.46 4.88
C VAL A 458 -8.75 -9.43 4.44
N LEU A 459 -10.03 -9.78 4.50
CA LEU A 459 -11.14 -8.90 4.09
C LEU A 459 -11.70 -8.03 5.24
N GLY A 460 -10.99 -7.95 6.36
CA GLY A 460 -11.41 -7.20 7.52
C GLY A 460 -12.09 -8.07 8.58
N GLY A 461 -12.28 -7.49 9.76
CA GLY A 461 -12.85 -8.16 10.93
C GLY A 461 -12.20 -7.65 12.21
N ALA A 462 -12.56 -8.25 13.34
CA ALA A 462 -11.95 -7.90 14.63
C ALA A 462 -10.52 -8.48 14.72
N PRO A 463 -9.51 -7.67 15.06
CA PRO A 463 -8.17 -8.16 15.32
C PRO A 463 -8.13 -9.06 16.57
N HIS A 464 -7.47 -10.21 16.45
CA HIS A 464 -7.19 -11.12 17.56
C HIS A 464 -5.74 -10.99 18.00
N LEU A 465 -5.50 -10.78 19.29
CA LEU A 465 -4.17 -10.76 19.88
C LEU A 465 -3.57 -12.18 19.87
N ILE A 466 -2.40 -12.34 19.27
CA ILE A 466 -1.68 -13.63 19.17
C ILE A 466 -0.50 -13.67 20.14
N LEU A 467 0.31 -12.60 20.18
CA LEU A 467 1.53 -12.56 20.99
C LEU A 467 1.80 -11.14 21.46
N GLN A 468 2.28 -10.99 22.68
CA GLN A 468 2.72 -9.71 23.22
C GLN A 468 4.25 -9.60 23.23
N ASP A 469 4.73 -8.36 23.16
CA ASP A 469 6.14 -8.01 23.33
C ASP A 469 7.04 -8.65 22.26
N LEU A 470 6.92 -8.17 21.02
CA LEU A 470 7.83 -8.46 19.91
C LEU A 470 8.18 -7.18 19.14
N ASP A 471 9.38 -7.10 18.62
CA ASP A 471 9.89 -5.84 18.06
C ASP A 471 10.04 -5.85 16.54
N THR A 472 9.90 -7.00 15.89
CA THR A 472 10.08 -7.16 14.44
C THR A 472 8.84 -7.73 13.76
N PRO A 473 8.72 -7.56 12.43
CA PRO A 473 7.83 -8.41 11.64
C PRO A 473 8.11 -9.90 11.89
N ILE A 474 7.10 -10.72 11.70
CA ILE A 474 7.25 -12.17 11.79
C ILE A 474 7.68 -12.77 10.44
N SER A 475 8.23 -13.99 10.46
CA SER A 475 8.46 -14.79 9.26
C SER A 475 7.96 -16.20 9.48
N PHE A 476 7.03 -16.67 8.63
CA PHE A 476 6.47 -18.01 8.76
C PHE A 476 7.46 -19.10 8.33
N SER A 477 7.38 -20.25 9.01
CA SER A 477 7.98 -21.50 8.53
C SER A 477 7.35 -21.89 7.18
N PRO A 478 8.05 -22.66 6.31
CA PRO A 478 7.53 -23.05 4.99
C PRO A 478 6.21 -23.81 5.04
N ASP A 479 5.95 -24.55 6.14
CA ASP A 479 4.67 -25.25 6.37
C ASP A 479 3.59 -24.39 7.02
N GLY A 480 3.89 -23.12 7.32
CA GLY A 480 2.98 -22.13 7.91
C GLY A 480 2.60 -22.37 9.37
N LYS A 481 3.16 -23.41 10.05
CA LYS A 481 2.73 -23.78 11.40
C LYS A 481 3.41 -23.01 12.51
N GLN A 482 4.55 -22.43 12.22
CA GLN A 482 5.34 -21.62 13.15
C GLN A 482 5.72 -20.28 12.51
N PHE A 483 6.14 -19.35 13.34
CA PHE A 483 6.79 -18.13 12.90
C PHE A 483 8.00 -17.77 13.76
N ALA A 484 8.96 -17.10 13.16
CA ALA A 484 10.13 -16.51 13.81
C ALA A 484 9.91 -15.02 14.04
N PHE A 485 10.45 -14.48 15.13
CA PHE A 485 10.45 -13.06 15.47
C PHE A 485 11.65 -12.69 16.32
N MET A 486 11.90 -11.41 16.50
CA MET A 486 12.98 -10.91 17.34
C MET A 486 12.44 -10.04 18.45
N ARG A 487 13.15 -10.04 19.58
CA ARG A 487 12.88 -9.25 20.79
C ARG A 487 14.16 -8.63 21.31
N GLY A 488 14.13 -7.35 21.61
CA GLY A 488 15.21 -6.65 22.31
C GLY A 488 15.04 -6.73 23.82
N THR A 489 16.13 -6.90 24.55
CA THR A 489 16.12 -6.85 26.01
C THR A 489 16.69 -5.54 26.53
N LEU A 490 16.36 -5.17 27.76
CA LEU A 490 16.89 -3.98 28.44
C LEU A 490 18.41 -4.00 28.64
N GLN A 491 19.02 -5.21 28.59
CA GLN A 491 20.47 -5.40 28.70
C GLN A 491 21.21 -5.24 27.36
N GLY A 492 20.52 -4.80 26.29
CA GLY A 492 21.10 -4.64 24.96
C GLY A 492 21.28 -5.96 24.21
N MET A 493 20.61 -7.05 24.65
CA MET A 493 20.57 -8.30 23.92
C MET A 493 19.45 -8.27 22.89
N VAL A 494 19.65 -8.94 21.77
CA VAL A 494 18.65 -9.22 20.75
C VAL A 494 18.45 -10.72 20.70
N GLU A 495 17.22 -11.16 20.89
CA GLU A 495 16.84 -12.56 20.93
C GLU A 495 16.03 -12.95 19.70
N VAL A 496 16.33 -14.09 19.11
CA VAL A 496 15.54 -14.71 18.03
C VAL A 496 14.73 -15.85 18.60
N HIS A 497 13.42 -15.74 18.45
CA HIS A 497 12.45 -16.70 18.97
C HIS A 497 11.66 -17.36 17.83
N THR A 498 11.12 -18.54 18.09
CA THR A 498 10.06 -19.17 17.31
C THR A 498 8.83 -19.38 18.17
N ALA A 499 7.63 -19.36 17.55
CA ALA A 499 6.38 -19.72 18.21
C ALA A 499 5.47 -20.47 17.23
N SER A 500 4.48 -21.18 17.76
CA SER A 500 3.39 -21.75 16.95
C SER A 500 2.54 -20.62 16.33
N GLN A 501 1.79 -20.92 15.28
CA GLN A 501 0.95 -19.95 14.56
C GLN A 501 -0.06 -19.22 15.49
N ASP A 502 -0.48 -19.87 16.59
CA ASP A 502 -1.35 -19.31 17.61
C ASP A 502 -0.63 -18.53 18.74
N GLY A 503 0.68 -18.32 18.61
CA GLY A 503 1.52 -17.65 19.61
C GLY A 503 1.98 -18.51 20.78
N THR A 504 1.58 -19.80 20.84
CA THR A 504 2.04 -20.75 21.86
C THR A 504 3.41 -21.34 21.54
N ASN A 505 3.93 -22.17 22.44
CA ASN A 505 5.20 -22.92 22.26
C ASN A 505 6.39 -22.01 21.89
N GLN A 506 6.51 -20.84 22.54
CA GLN A 506 7.63 -19.93 22.32
C GLN A 506 8.95 -20.62 22.72
N LYS A 507 9.95 -20.51 21.84
CA LYS A 507 11.28 -21.06 22.03
C LYS A 507 12.34 -20.04 21.66
N LEU A 508 13.27 -19.74 22.59
CA LEU A 508 14.49 -18.99 22.30
C LEU A 508 15.43 -19.86 21.46
N LEU A 509 15.84 -19.39 20.30
CA LEU A 509 16.80 -20.06 19.41
C LEU A 509 18.20 -19.50 19.54
N ALA A 510 18.36 -18.18 19.55
CA ALA A 510 19.66 -17.53 19.59
C ALA A 510 19.56 -16.18 20.30
N SER A 511 20.67 -15.69 20.84
CA SER A 511 20.78 -14.38 21.47
C SER A 511 22.09 -13.72 21.06
N PHE A 512 22.05 -12.40 20.78
CA PHE A 512 23.17 -11.60 20.33
C PHE A 512 23.32 -10.38 21.24
N TYR A 513 24.54 -10.01 21.55
CA TYR A 513 24.80 -8.72 22.16
C TYR A 513 24.92 -7.64 21.07
N ALA A 514 24.01 -6.71 21.05
CA ALA A 514 23.97 -5.63 20.06
C ALA A 514 24.46 -4.28 20.59
N GLY A 515 24.59 -4.14 21.92
CA GLY A 515 24.94 -2.87 22.56
C GLY A 515 23.81 -1.84 22.53
N ALA A 516 22.97 -1.86 21.50
CA ALA A 516 21.72 -1.14 21.36
C ALA A 516 20.70 -2.01 20.61
N PRO A 517 19.40 -1.94 20.87
CA PRO A 517 18.39 -2.79 20.26
C PRO A 517 18.07 -2.35 18.82
N PHE A 518 19.10 -2.30 17.97
CA PHE A 518 18.93 -2.08 16.54
C PHE A 518 18.99 -3.41 15.79
N PHE A 519 17.87 -3.80 15.20
CA PHE A 519 17.72 -5.02 14.41
C PHE A 519 16.54 -4.85 13.45
N ASN A 520 16.63 -5.47 12.27
CA ASN A 520 15.68 -5.25 11.19
C ASN A 520 14.71 -6.41 10.97
N GLY A 521 14.97 -7.57 11.55
CA GLY A 521 14.10 -8.73 11.48
C GLY A 521 14.81 -10.03 11.10
N ALA A 522 14.05 -11.10 11.14
CA ALA A 522 14.48 -12.43 10.80
C ALA A 522 13.62 -13.01 9.67
N THR A 523 14.19 -13.91 8.86
CA THR A 523 13.46 -14.58 7.78
C THR A 523 13.79 -16.09 7.77
N TRP A 524 12.75 -16.90 7.61
CA TRP A 524 12.86 -18.37 7.59
C TRP A 524 13.19 -18.86 6.18
N SER A 525 14.15 -19.78 6.07
CA SER A 525 14.54 -20.36 4.79
C SER A 525 13.44 -21.24 4.18
N PRO A 526 13.36 -21.35 2.84
CA PRO A 526 12.36 -22.16 2.16
C PRO A 526 12.41 -23.67 2.47
N ASP A 527 13.56 -24.18 2.92
CA ASP A 527 13.73 -25.57 3.35
C ASP A 527 13.38 -25.81 4.83
N GLY A 528 13.10 -24.75 5.57
CA GLY A 528 12.77 -24.80 7.00
C GLY A 528 13.94 -25.04 7.94
N ALA A 529 15.16 -25.18 7.44
CA ALA A 529 16.32 -25.57 8.24
C ALA A 529 17.04 -24.39 8.90
N THR A 530 16.91 -23.19 8.36
CA THR A 530 17.67 -22.01 8.75
C THR A 530 16.77 -20.78 8.93
N ILE A 531 17.09 -19.93 9.90
CA ILE A 531 16.56 -18.57 10.03
C ILE A 531 17.73 -17.61 9.84
N VAL A 532 17.59 -16.62 8.97
CA VAL A 532 18.57 -15.54 8.81
C VAL A 532 18.08 -14.32 9.58
N ALA A 533 18.91 -13.81 10.48
CA ALA A 533 18.67 -12.60 11.26
C ALA A 533 19.60 -11.48 10.81
N SER A 534 19.03 -10.27 10.66
CA SER A 534 19.78 -9.02 10.42
C SER A 534 19.94 -8.30 11.75
N THR A 535 21.17 -8.20 12.22
CA THR A 535 21.52 -7.60 13.52
C THR A 535 22.66 -6.61 13.38
N ILE A 536 22.78 -5.70 14.33
CA ILE A 536 23.93 -4.80 14.46
C ILE A 536 24.81 -5.30 15.59
N GLN A 537 26.13 -5.26 15.42
CA GLN A 537 27.10 -5.48 16.49
C GLN A 537 27.90 -4.21 16.71
N SER A 538 27.99 -3.77 17.97
CA SER A 538 28.52 -2.46 18.36
C SER A 538 29.53 -2.51 19.51
N ALA A 539 30.36 -3.56 19.62
CA ALA A 539 31.33 -3.63 20.74
C ALA A 539 32.56 -2.72 20.53
N LYS A 540 33.09 -2.60 19.33
CA LYS A 540 34.18 -1.69 18.91
C LYS A 540 34.01 -1.15 17.51
N GLU A 541 33.17 -1.79 16.71
CA GLU A 541 32.92 -1.46 15.33
C GLU A 541 31.41 -1.66 15.07
N VAL A 542 30.75 -0.63 14.52
CA VAL A 542 29.36 -0.74 14.13
C VAL A 542 29.29 -1.54 12.83
N LYS A 543 28.81 -2.78 12.91
CA LYS A 543 28.63 -3.66 11.75
C LYS A 543 27.23 -4.24 11.73
N TRP A 544 26.58 -4.12 10.59
CA TRP A 544 25.38 -4.89 10.29
C TRP A 544 25.79 -6.28 9.82
N ILE A 545 25.18 -7.32 10.36
CA ILE A 545 25.54 -8.71 10.13
C ILE A 545 24.31 -9.52 9.78
N LEU A 546 24.38 -10.29 8.70
CA LEU A 546 23.47 -11.39 8.46
C LEU A 546 24.03 -12.67 9.05
N SER A 547 23.31 -13.23 10.00
CA SER A 547 23.66 -14.48 10.67
C SER A 547 22.66 -15.57 10.35
N ALA A 548 23.13 -16.71 9.92
CA ALA A 548 22.35 -17.92 9.76
C ALA A 548 22.24 -18.66 11.11
N ILE A 549 21.02 -18.97 11.52
CA ILE A 549 20.68 -19.67 12.75
C ILE A 549 20.06 -21.00 12.36
N ARG A 550 20.68 -22.10 12.74
CA ARG A 550 20.13 -23.43 12.48
C ARG A 550 18.96 -23.70 13.41
N VAL A 551 17.80 -24.03 12.85
CA VAL A 551 16.55 -24.22 13.62
C VAL A 551 16.61 -25.38 14.59
N ALA A 552 17.37 -26.44 14.25
CA ALA A 552 17.48 -27.66 15.05
C ALA A 552 18.15 -27.44 16.40
N ASP A 553 19.22 -26.65 16.45
CA ASP A 553 20.11 -26.50 17.63
C ASP A 553 20.44 -25.07 18.00
N GLY A 554 19.99 -24.07 17.21
CA GLY A 554 20.26 -22.65 17.46
C GLY A 554 21.70 -22.22 17.12
N GLN A 555 22.50 -23.07 16.43
CA GLN A 555 23.86 -22.69 16.04
C GLN A 555 23.86 -21.48 15.12
N VAL A 556 24.63 -20.44 15.48
CA VAL A 556 24.74 -19.19 14.77
C VAL A 556 26.00 -19.15 13.91
N THR A 557 25.86 -18.78 12.64
CA THR A 557 26.99 -18.65 11.71
C THR A 557 26.82 -17.33 10.92
N PRO A 558 27.63 -16.28 11.18
CA PRO A 558 27.67 -15.09 10.36
C PRO A 558 28.16 -15.42 8.94
N PHE A 559 27.54 -14.87 7.90
CA PHE A 559 27.95 -15.13 6.52
C PHE A 559 28.06 -13.85 5.66
N TYR A 560 27.52 -12.72 6.12
CA TYR A 560 27.68 -11.44 5.45
C TYR A 560 27.72 -10.30 6.48
N SER A 561 28.50 -9.25 6.19
CA SER A 561 28.52 -8.03 7.02
C SER A 561 28.80 -6.79 6.16
N ASN A 562 28.16 -5.68 6.57
CA ASN A 562 28.34 -4.36 5.96
C ASN A 562 28.35 -3.28 7.05
N SER A 563 29.11 -2.20 6.82
CA SER A 563 29.18 -1.04 7.74
C SER A 563 28.01 -0.06 7.56
N ASP A 564 27.31 -0.07 6.40
CA ASP A 564 26.44 1.03 6.01
C ASP A 564 24.95 0.83 6.27
N GLY A 565 24.54 -0.36 6.53
CA GLY A 565 23.17 -0.72 6.82
C GLY A 565 22.68 -1.88 5.98
N ILE A 566 22.03 -2.82 6.64
CA ILE A 566 21.40 -3.99 6.04
C ILE A 566 19.98 -4.05 6.55
N GLY A 567 19.00 -3.97 5.65
CA GLY A 567 17.59 -4.10 5.99
C GLY A 567 17.16 -5.54 6.27
N GLN A 568 15.85 -5.75 6.38
CA GLN A 568 15.27 -7.08 6.56
C GLN A 568 15.45 -7.90 5.29
N PRO A 569 16.06 -9.09 5.37
CA PRO A 569 16.22 -9.99 4.24
C PRO A 569 14.93 -10.73 3.89
N VAL A 570 14.77 -11.06 2.61
CA VAL A 570 13.75 -12.01 2.13
C VAL A 570 14.39 -13.09 1.28
N TRP A 571 14.02 -14.37 1.52
CA TRP A 571 14.55 -15.50 0.78
C TRP A 571 13.97 -15.60 -0.63
N LEU A 572 14.84 -15.88 -1.60
CA LEU A 572 14.37 -16.45 -2.86
C LEU A 572 13.94 -17.92 -2.67
N PRO A 573 12.90 -18.39 -3.38
CA PRO A 573 12.36 -19.75 -3.19
C PRO A 573 13.35 -20.89 -3.45
N ASP A 574 14.49 -20.62 -4.12
CA ASP A 574 15.54 -21.62 -4.36
C ASP A 574 16.43 -21.89 -3.12
N GLY A 575 16.30 -21.05 -2.08
CA GLY A 575 17.10 -21.16 -0.86
C GLY A 575 18.60 -20.85 -1.03
N ASN A 576 19.02 -20.33 -2.20
CA ASN A 576 20.42 -20.06 -2.51
C ASN A 576 20.81 -18.57 -2.36
N SER A 577 19.83 -17.69 -2.25
CA SER A 577 20.06 -16.26 -2.18
C SER A 577 18.94 -15.53 -1.42
N LEU A 578 19.30 -14.35 -0.90
CA LEU A 578 18.38 -13.41 -0.25
C LEU A 578 18.38 -12.09 -1.01
N ILE A 579 17.22 -11.44 -1.11
CA ILE A 579 17.11 -10.04 -1.49
C ILE A 579 17.11 -9.20 -0.23
N VAL A 580 17.96 -8.19 -0.17
CA VAL A 580 18.20 -7.39 1.04
C VAL A 580 18.35 -5.92 0.65
N PRO A 581 17.69 -4.98 1.33
CA PRO A 581 18.01 -3.56 1.19
C PRO A 581 19.40 -3.31 1.80
N VAL A 582 20.30 -2.76 1.02
CA VAL A 582 21.66 -2.41 1.46
C VAL A 582 21.91 -0.94 1.16
N THR A 583 22.28 -0.19 2.21
CA THR A 583 22.73 1.18 2.05
C THR A 583 24.17 1.17 1.60
N LEU A 584 24.51 1.83 0.51
CA LEU A 584 25.88 1.87 -0.03
C LEU A 584 26.68 2.99 0.61
N THR A 585 27.97 2.74 0.90
CA THR A 585 28.89 3.60 1.67
C THR A 585 28.90 5.08 1.23
N ASN A 586 28.70 5.34 -0.05
CA ASN A 586 28.78 6.68 -0.64
C ASN A 586 27.43 7.20 -1.13
N GLU A 587 26.34 6.50 -0.81
CA GLU A 587 24.99 6.86 -1.21
C GLU A 587 24.09 7.01 0.00
N SER A 588 23.28 8.03 0.03
CA SER A 588 22.24 8.20 1.06
C SER A 588 21.01 7.32 0.80
N ARG A 589 21.07 6.43 -0.19
CA ARG A 589 19.97 5.59 -0.67
C ARG A 589 20.27 4.12 -0.46
N SER A 590 19.24 3.37 -0.15
CA SER A 590 19.31 1.92 -0.10
C SER A 590 18.91 1.32 -1.44
N GLN A 591 19.71 0.40 -1.96
CA GLN A 591 19.41 -0.40 -3.13
C GLN A 591 19.16 -1.84 -2.72
N LEU A 592 18.34 -2.54 -3.49
CA LEU A 592 18.14 -3.97 -3.28
C LEU A 592 19.35 -4.73 -3.81
N SER A 593 19.92 -5.55 -2.96
CA SER A 593 21.06 -6.40 -3.28
C SER A 593 20.69 -7.88 -3.15
N LEU A 594 21.26 -8.70 -4.01
CA LEU A 594 21.18 -10.14 -3.95
C LEU A 594 22.40 -10.66 -3.20
N ILE A 595 22.20 -11.36 -2.11
CA ILE A 595 23.26 -11.96 -1.29
C ILE A 595 23.19 -13.47 -1.37
N ALA A 596 24.23 -14.09 -1.90
CA ALA A 596 24.33 -15.54 -2.03
C ALA A 596 24.47 -16.22 -0.66
N PHE A 597 23.74 -17.29 -0.45
CA PHE A 597 23.82 -18.11 0.77
C PHE A 597 24.43 -19.49 0.48
N PRO A 598 25.33 -20.01 1.32
CA PRO A 598 25.93 -19.40 2.52
C PRO A 598 27.15 -18.52 2.25
N GLY A 599 27.50 -18.27 1.00
CA GLY A 599 28.80 -17.68 0.61
C GLY A 599 28.93 -16.18 0.81
N GLY A 600 27.83 -15.42 1.04
CA GLY A 600 27.85 -13.99 1.29
C GLY A 600 28.25 -13.11 0.10
N GLN A 601 28.37 -13.66 -1.13
CA GLN A 601 28.68 -12.85 -2.32
C GLN A 601 27.51 -11.93 -2.64
N VAL A 602 27.81 -10.66 -2.91
CA VAL A 602 26.83 -9.60 -3.20
C VAL A 602 26.79 -9.30 -4.68
N SER A 603 25.59 -9.15 -5.22
CA SER A 603 25.35 -8.55 -6.53
C SER A 603 24.16 -7.60 -6.46
N HIS A 604 24.13 -6.61 -7.36
CA HIS A 604 23.01 -5.67 -7.40
C HIS A 604 21.75 -6.36 -7.93
N PHE A 605 20.63 -6.13 -7.25
CA PHE A 605 19.30 -6.50 -7.71
C PHE A 605 18.61 -5.30 -8.37
N THR A 606 18.68 -4.09 -7.73
CA THR A 606 18.32 -2.81 -8.35
C THR A 606 19.56 -1.94 -8.52
N ASN A 607 19.54 -1.04 -9.49
CA ASN A 607 20.60 -0.07 -9.74
C ASN A 607 19.99 1.16 -10.42
N ASP A 608 19.11 1.85 -9.72
CA ASP A 608 18.41 3.03 -10.17
C ASP A 608 18.55 4.19 -9.16
N LEU A 609 17.80 5.26 -9.37
CA LEU A 609 17.87 6.45 -8.52
C LEU A 609 16.90 6.43 -7.33
N SER A 610 16.12 5.35 -7.15
CA SER A 610 15.16 5.21 -6.07
C SER A 610 15.83 4.78 -4.76
N ASP A 611 15.19 5.08 -3.63
CA ASP A 611 15.57 4.60 -2.30
C ASP A 611 14.58 3.51 -1.89
N TYR A 612 15.05 2.26 -1.81
CA TYR A 612 14.22 1.11 -1.45
C TYR A 612 14.33 0.78 0.04
N GLY A 613 13.20 0.95 0.73
CA GLY A 613 13.11 0.67 2.15
C GLY A 613 12.34 -0.60 2.49
N GLU A 614 12.38 -0.95 3.75
CA GLU A 614 11.59 -2.02 4.35
C GLU A 614 10.11 -1.65 4.47
N PRO A 615 9.22 -2.65 4.49
CA PRO A 615 9.51 -4.08 4.41
C PRO A 615 9.68 -4.55 2.97
N LEU A 616 10.36 -5.70 2.82
CA LEU A 616 10.33 -6.50 1.60
C LEU A 616 9.44 -7.72 1.84
N ASP A 617 8.63 -8.07 0.86
CA ASP A 617 7.86 -9.31 0.87
C ASP A 617 7.72 -9.89 -0.53
N LEU A 618 7.70 -11.21 -0.65
CA LEU A 618 7.83 -11.93 -1.90
C LEU A 618 6.71 -12.95 -2.07
N THR A 619 6.15 -13.04 -3.28
CA THR A 619 5.20 -14.12 -3.61
C THR A 619 5.84 -15.50 -3.49
N ARG A 620 5.03 -16.51 -3.20
CA ARG A 620 5.50 -17.91 -3.02
C ARG A 620 6.27 -18.46 -4.22
N ASP A 621 5.90 -18.05 -5.43
CA ASP A 621 6.59 -18.43 -6.66
C ASP A 621 7.87 -17.63 -6.93
N GLY A 622 8.13 -16.60 -6.16
CA GLY A 622 9.29 -15.73 -6.26
C GLY A 622 9.31 -14.84 -7.49
N ARG A 623 8.17 -14.56 -8.11
CA ARG A 623 8.09 -13.75 -9.33
C ARG A 623 7.73 -12.28 -9.09
N SER A 624 7.17 -11.98 -7.92
CA SER A 624 6.75 -10.64 -7.55
C SER A 624 7.24 -10.29 -6.15
N LEU A 625 7.92 -9.15 -6.04
CA LEU A 625 8.45 -8.60 -4.80
C LEU A 625 7.78 -7.25 -4.54
N VAL A 626 7.33 -7.03 -3.32
CA VAL A 626 6.86 -5.72 -2.85
C VAL A 626 7.96 -5.07 -2.02
N ALA A 627 8.17 -3.78 -2.26
CA ALA A 627 9.08 -2.91 -1.51
C ALA A 627 8.43 -1.53 -1.28
N LEU A 628 9.01 -0.74 -0.39
CA LEU A 628 8.69 0.68 -0.28
C LEU A 628 9.71 1.51 -1.06
N GLU A 629 9.23 2.30 -2.01
CA GLU A 629 10.01 3.36 -2.65
C GLU A 629 9.87 4.62 -1.81
N ARG A 630 10.97 5.13 -1.30
CA ARG A 630 11.03 6.33 -0.45
C ARG A 630 11.61 7.49 -1.23
N ARG A 631 11.10 8.67 -0.96
CA ARG A 631 11.67 9.92 -1.45
C ARG A 631 11.67 10.93 -0.32
N GLN A 632 12.80 11.53 -0.08
CA GLN A 632 12.92 12.67 0.84
C GLN A 632 13.43 13.87 0.07
N VAL A 633 12.73 14.96 0.17
CA VAL A 633 13.14 16.28 -0.35
C VAL A 633 13.05 17.24 0.82
N SER A 634 14.16 17.84 1.17
CA SER A 634 14.22 18.84 2.24
C SER A 634 15.23 19.94 1.90
N HIS A 635 14.92 21.13 2.33
CA HIS A 635 15.69 22.34 2.05
C HIS A 635 15.90 23.15 3.31
N ILE A 636 16.91 24.01 3.28
CA ILE A 636 17.14 24.93 4.38
C ILE A 636 16.31 26.20 4.20
N TRP A 637 15.65 26.57 5.28
CA TRP A 637 14.84 27.76 5.40
C TRP A 637 15.42 28.66 6.48
N VAL A 638 15.40 29.96 6.25
CA VAL A 638 15.80 31.00 7.23
C VAL A 638 14.55 31.74 7.67
N LEU A 639 14.34 31.81 8.97
CA LEU A 639 13.18 32.45 9.61
C LEU A 639 13.66 33.61 10.49
N PRO A 640 13.49 34.86 10.05
CA PRO A 640 13.79 36.01 10.90
C PRO A 640 12.97 35.96 12.18
N HIS A 641 13.64 36.05 13.32
CA HIS A 641 13.03 35.99 14.65
C HIS A 641 12.13 34.75 14.89
N GLY A 642 12.39 33.65 14.17
CA GLY A 642 11.59 32.42 14.23
C GLY A 642 10.19 32.52 13.61
N GLN A 643 9.89 33.56 12.85
CA GLN A 643 8.58 33.78 12.25
C GLN A 643 8.41 32.96 10.96
N ALA A 644 7.56 31.92 10.99
CA ALA A 644 7.31 31.06 9.85
C ALA A 644 6.69 31.78 8.65
N SER A 645 5.91 32.84 8.88
CA SER A 645 5.33 33.68 7.81
C SER A 645 6.37 34.46 7.01
N GLN A 646 7.59 34.63 7.52
CA GLN A 646 8.72 35.31 6.87
C GLN A 646 9.80 34.31 6.40
N ALA A 647 9.51 33.03 6.43
CA ALA A 647 10.45 31.98 6.05
C ALA A 647 10.90 32.12 4.60
N LYS A 648 12.22 32.14 4.38
CA LYS A 648 12.85 32.20 3.09
C LYS A 648 13.61 30.90 2.82
N GLN A 649 13.27 30.20 1.74
CA GLN A 649 14.03 29.03 1.31
C GLN A 649 15.33 29.48 0.66
N ILE A 650 16.47 28.87 1.07
CA ILE A 650 17.80 29.24 0.60
C ILE A 650 18.53 28.10 -0.14
N THR A 651 18.06 26.86 -0.02
CA THR A 651 18.57 25.72 -0.81
C THR A 651 17.47 25.13 -1.66
N PHE A 652 17.85 24.55 -2.81
CA PHE A 652 16.93 24.05 -3.83
C PHE A 652 17.49 22.77 -4.46
N GLY A 653 16.65 22.01 -5.17
CA GLY A 653 17.01 20.79 -5.87
C GLY A 653 16.27 19.56 -5.36
N ASP A 654 16.63 18.38 -5.90
CA ASP A 654 15.94 17.12 -5.57
C ASP A 654 16.61 16.33 -4.43
N LEU A 655 17.73 16.83 -3.93
CA LEU A 655 18.51 16.15 -2.89
C LEU A 655 18.23 16.75 -1.51
N PRO A 656 18.12 15.92 -0.45
CA PRO A 656 17.76 16.40 0.87
C PRO A 656 18.91 17.09 1.59
N ASP A 657 18.64 18.24 2.20
CA ASP A 657 19.42 18.85 3.27
C ASP A 657 18.78 18.47 4.60
N THR A 658 19.51 17.77 5.47
CA THR A 658 18.92 17.11 6.64
C THR A 658 19.30 17.70 8.00
N LEU A 659 20.49 18.29 8.10
CA LEU A 659 20.96 18.96 9.31
C LEU A 659 21.42 20.38 8.97
N VAL A 660 21.23 21.32 9.90
CA VAL A 660 21.64 22.69 9.75
C VAL A 660 22.17 23.25 11.07
N ASN A 661 23.34 23.90 11.03
CA ASN A 661 23.87 24.64 12.18
C ASN A 661 24.44 25.97 11.70
N PRO A 662 24.48 27.00 12.57
CA PRO A 662 25.24 28.21 12.28
C PRO A 662 26.70 27.83 12.05
N GLY A 663 27.27 28.31 10.97
CA GLY A 663 28.68 28.10 10.61
C GLY A 663 29.55 29.31 10.92
N PRO A 664 30.86 29.19 10.69
CA PRO A 664 31.79 30.28 10.87
C PRO A 664 31.55 31.40 9.86
N ALA A 665 31.97 32.63 10.21
CA ALA A 665 31.91 33.82 9.36
C ALA A 665 30.50 34.12 8.78
N GLY A 666 29.43 33.84 9.53
CA GLY A 666 28.04 34.09 9.10
C GLY A 666 27.54 33.14 8.01
N LYS A 667 28.19 32.01 7.78
CA LYS A 667 27.72 30.95 6.90
C LYS A 667 26.90 29.92 7.67
N LEU A 668 26.31 28.99 6.97
CA LEU A 668 25.63 27.82 7.51
C LEU A 668 26.42 26.56 7.21
N LEU A 669 26.47 25.65 8.14
CA LEU A 669 26.86 24.26 7.91
C LEU A 669 25.59 23.44 7.64
N VAL A 670 25.63 22.66 6.56
CA VAL A 670 24.50 21.85 6.13
C VAL A 670 24.99 20.43 5.84
N LEU A 671 24.27 19.43 6.30
CA LEU A 671 24.47 18.06 5.86
C LEU A 671 23.59 17.81 4.62
N GLY A 672 24.25 17.81 3.47
CA GLY A 672 23.60 17.55 2.21
C GLY A 672 23.62 16.08 1.80
N ASN A 673 23.38 15.84 0.52
CA ASN A 673 23.43 14.52 -0.09
C ASN A 673 24.81 13.87 0.10
N ALA A 674 24.85 12.54 0.05
CA ALA A 674 26.03 11.71 0.30
C ALA A 674 26.68 11.92 1.68
N ARG A 675 25.94 12.44 2.65
CA ARG A 675 26.41 12.70 4.03
C ARG A 675 27.68 13.55 4.06
N GLN A 676 27.71 14.56 3.20
CA GLN A 676 28.78 15.57 3.17
C GLN A 676 28.34 16.83 3.92
N VAL A 677 29.24 17.37 4.72
CA VAL A 677 29.07 18.67 5.35
C VAL A 677 29.59 19.76 4.43
N GLU A 678 28.75 20.74 4.16
CA GLU A 678 29.02 21.85 3.27
C GLU A 678 28.75 23.19 3.98
N LEU A 679 29.55 24.20 3.63
CA LEU A 679 29.32 25.57 4.00
C LEU A 679 28.52 26.27 2.91
N ILE A 680 27.48 26.99 3.29
CA ILE A 680 26.63 27.80 2.39
C ILE A 680 26.37 29.18 3.02
N GLY A 681 26.19 30.21 2.17
CA GLY A 681 25.79 31.53 2.68
C GLY A 681 24.35 31.53 3.23
N VAL A 682 24.04 32.42 4.18
CA VAL A 682 22.67 32.56 4.72
C VAL A 682 21.65 33.03 3.67
N GLU A 683 22.11 33.63 2.60
CA GLU A 683 21.28 33.99 1.42
C GLU A 683 21.23 32.88 0.36
N GLY A 684 21.87 31.73 0.63
CA GLY A 684 22.08 30.66 -0.34
C GLY A 684 23.37 30.85 -1.15
N GLY A 685 23.44 30.17 -2.30
CA GLY A 685 24.55 30.32 -3.22
C GLY A 685 25.47 29.09 -3.30
N GLN A 686 26.77 29.31 -3.58
CA GLN A 686 27.71 28.21 -3.78
C GLN A 686 27.96 27.42 -2.49
N ARG A 687 27.91 26.08 -2.60
CA ARG A 687 28.28 25.16 -1.55
C ARG A 687 29.77 24.83 -1.57
N THR A 688 30.40 24.83 -0.42
CA THR A 688 31.80 24.51 -0.27
C THR A 688 31.93 23.31 0.69
N PRO A 689 32.42 22.13 0.25
CA PRO A 689 32.65 21.00 1.11
C PRO A 689 33.66 21.32 2.21
N VAL A 690 33.39 20.84 3.45
CA VAL A 690 34.27 21.00 4.61
C VAL A 690 35.37 19.93 4.65
N LEU A 691 35.08 18.72 4.19
CA LEU A 691 36.00 17.59 4.15
C LEU A 691 36.06 16.94 2.76
N PRO A 692 37.16 16.23 2.43
CA PRO A 692 37.22 15.42 1.22
C PRO A 692 36.11 14.38 1.20
N GLN A 693 35.63 14.03 0.00
CA GLN A 693 34.51 13.10 -0.25
C GLN A 693 34.70 11.67 0.30
N SER A 694 35.86 11.32 0.81
CA SER A 694 36.18 9.97 1.32
C SER A 694 35.69 9.68 2.73
N ARG A 695 35.06 10.64 3.42
CA ARG A 695 34.57 10.48 4.80
C ARG A 695 33.08 10.76 4.88
N THR A 696 32.36 9.81 5.41
CA THR A 696 30.91 9.94 5.72
C THR A 696 30.73 10.61 7.08
N VAL A 697 30.04 11.75 7.10
CA VAL A 697 29.69 12.48 8.32
C VAL A 697 28.26 12.13 8.73
N THR A 698 27.99 11.95 10.01
CA THR A 698 26.62 11.74 10.50
C THR A 698 26.09 12.94 11.27
N THR A 699 26.92 13.57 12.08
CA THR A 699 26.54 14.80 12.79
C THR A 699 27.75 15.74 12.89
N PHE A 700 27.47 17.01 13.15
CA PHE A 700 28.51 18.04 13.28
C PHE A 700 28.05 19.15 14.22
N SER A 701 28.98 19.94 14.69
CA SER A 701 28.76 21.14 15.51
C SER A 701 29.83 22.17 15.22
N THR A 702 29.57 23.43 15.51
CA THR A 702 30.57 24.50 15.44
C THR A 702 31.07 24.87 16.83
N CYS A 703 32.38 25.15 16.98
CA CYS A 703 33.02 25.64 18.18
C CYS A 703 33.41 27.11 17.99
N GLY A 704 32.47 27.99 18.27
CA GLY A 704 32.62 29.40 17.95
C GLY A 704 32.86 29.60 16.43
N ASP A 705 33.64 30.63 16.09
CA ASP A 705 34.02 30.89 14.68
C ASP A 705 35.32 30.17 14.27
N ARG A 706 35.91 29.35 15.18
CA ARG A 706 37.27 28.81 14.94
C ARG A 706 37.26 27.41 14.38
N TYR A 707 36.39 26.53 14.87
CA TYR A 707 36.46 25.11 14.57
C TYR A 707 35.11 24.53 14.16
N ILE A 708 35.17 23.52 13.30
CA ILE A 708 34.07 22.61 12.97
C ILE A 708 34.44 21.25 13.57
N VAL A 709 33.52 20.67 14.34
CA VAL A 709 33.66 19.35 14.93
C VAL A 709 32.65 18.42 14.29
N LEU A 710 33.08 17.22 13.97
CA LEU A 710 32.23 16.26 13.26
C LEU A 710 32.62 14.83 13.63
N ASP A 711 31.64 13.96 13.62
CA ASP A 711 31.85 12.53 13.69
C ASP A 711 31.95 11.96 12.25
N THR A 712 32.90 11.06 12.05
CA THR A 712 33.09 10.44 10.74
C THR A 712 33.09 8.93 10.84
N TYR A 713 32.49 8.31 9.85
CA TYR A 713 32.59 6.87 9.66
C TYR A 713 33.70 6.55 8.66
N THR A 714 34.63 5.71 9.07
CA THR A 714 35.67 5.14 8.21
C THR A 714 35.50 3.62 8.18
N GLY A 715 34.50 3.14 7.42
CA GLY A 715 34.16 1.72 7.34
C GLY A 715 33.54 1.19 8.62
N THR A 716 34.32 0.84 9.64
CA THR A 716 33.80 0.22 10.88
C THR A 716 34.02 1.06 12.14
N LYS A 717 34.75 2.17 12.06
CA LYS A 717 35.05 3.04 13.18
C LYS A 717 34.35 4.35 13.07
N VAL A 718 33.84 4.82 14.22
CA VAL A 718 33.33 6.19 14.37
C VAL A 718 34.42 6.98 15.06
N GLU A 719 34.85 8.05 14.43
CA GLU A 719 35.92 8.88 14.95
C GLU A 719 35.44 10.31 15.10
N LEU A 720 35.86 10.96 16.17
CA LEU A 720 35.60 12.38 16.40
C LEU A 720 36.76 13.21 15.84
N TRP A 721 36.44 14.13 14.94
CA TRP A 721 37.39 15.01 14.29
C TRP A 721 37.05 16.47 14.50
N ARG A 722 38.07 17.30 14.50
CA ARG A 722 37.99 18.77 14.46
C ARG A 722 38.74 19.27 13.22
N THR A 723 38.18 20.29 12.57
CA THR A 723 38.87 21.07 11.51
C THR A 723 38.88 22.54 11.90
N ASP A 724 39.72 23.33 11.23
CA ASP A 724 39.57 24.78 11.24
C ASP A 724 38.26 25.18 10.56
N ALA A 725 37.83 26.42 10.70
CA ALA A 725 36.58 26.97 10.17
C ALA A 725 36.40 26.84 8.65
N ASP A 726 37.52 26.74 7.90
CA ASP A 726 37.52 26.55 6.47
C ASP A 726 37.64 25.10 6.01
N GLY A 727 37.61 24.15 6.94
CA GLY A 727 37.76 22.72 6.70
C GLY A 727 39.20 22.22 6.62
N THR A 728 40.20 23.12 6.80
CA THR A 728 41.61 22.73 6.83
C THR A 728 42.02 22.16 8.20
N ASN A 729 43.26 21.63 8.28
CA ASN A 729 43.89 21.10 9.49
C ASN A 729 43.03 20.10 10.29
N PRO A 730 42.58 18.99 9.68
CA PRO A 730 41.79 17.99 10.39
C PRO A 730 42.62 17.30 11.49
N ILE A 731 42.15 17.34 12.74
CA ILE A 731 42.74 16.71 13.89
C ILE A 731 41.75 15.72 14.49
N LYS A 732 42.18 14.50 14.73
CA LYS A 732 41.38 13.50 15.43
C LYS A 732 41.42 13.77 16.94
N LEU A 733 40.22 13.89 17.53
CA LEU A 733 40.04 14.16 18.97
C LEU A 733 39.78 12.88 19.78
N ALA A 734 39.07 11.89 19.17
CA ALA A 734 38.80 10.61 19.82
C ALA A 734 38.64 9.48 18.77
N ASP A 735 38.95 8.25 19.19
CA ASP A 735 38.81 7.04 18.37
C ASP A 735 37.39 6.46 18.42
N ASP A 736 36.53 7.01 19.30
CA ASP A 736 35.14 6.59 19.51
C ASP A 736 34.34 7.82 19.97
N GLY A 737 33.64 8.47 19.05
CA GLY A 737 32.88 9.67 19.41
C GLY A 737 31.80 10.00 18.38
N ILE A 738 30.58 10.13 18.86
CA ILE A 738 29.36 10.46 18.08
C ILE A 738 28.62 11.64 18.72
N PHE A 739 27.82 12.30 17.91
CA PHE A 739 26.98 13.44 18.33
C PHE A 739 27.75 14.57 19.03
N PRO A 740 28.77 15.13 18.38
CA PRO A 740 29.51 16.24 18.97
C PRO A 740 28.65 17.48 19.16
N ALA A 741 28.78 18.11 20.31
CA ALA A 741 28.18 19.41 20.61
C ALA A 741 29.20 20.31 21.30
N CYS A 742 29.39 21.50 20.76
CA CYS A 742 30.35 22.43 21.29
C CYS A 742 29.69 23.53 22.14
N THR A 743 30.35 23.99 23.20
CA THR A 743 29.94 25.20 23.91
C THR A 743 30.04 26.44 23.02
N GLN A 744 29.15 27.42 23.23
CA GLN A 744 29.11 28.64 22.43
C GLN A 744 30.41 29.44 22.51
N ASP A 745 31.14 29.37 23.65
CA ASP A 745 32.45 29.99 23.84
C ASP A 745 33.60 29.24 23.11
N GLY A 746 33.25 28.12 22.44
CA GLY A 746 34.17 27.31 21.65
C GLY A 746 35.21 26.52 22.43
N LYS A 747 35.12 26.42 23.78
CA LYS A 747 36.18 25.79 24.59
C LYS A 747 36.05 24.29 24.77
N TRP A 748 34.82 23.80 24.89
CA TRP A 748 34.53 22.40 25.21
C TRP A 748 33.66 21.73 24.18
N ILE A 749 34.03 20.50 23.84
CA ILE A 749 33.30 19.60 22.97
C ILE A 749 32.78 18.47 23.85
N PHE A 750 31.45 18.26 23.83
CA PHE A 750 30.75 17.15 24.43
C PHE A 750 30.44 16.12 23.36
N TYR A 751 30.57 14.82 23.66
CA TYR A 751 30.25 13.77 22.73
C TYR A 751 29.90 12.47 23.46
N ALA A 752 29.24 11.56 22.78
CA ALA A 752 28.98 10.22 23.27
C ALA A 752 29.95 9.23 22.64
N ALA A 753 30.40 8.23 23.41
CA ALA A 753 31.04 7.04 22.85
C ALA A 753 29.99 6.04 22.36
N ALA A 754 30.36 5.13 21.48
CA ALA A 754 29.49 4.04 21.03
C ALA A 754 29.07 3.11 22.19
N SER A 755 29.82 3.11 23.31
CA SER A 755 29.46 2.45 24.58
C SER A 755 28.30 3.11 25.33
N GLY A 756 27.82 4.29 24.89
CA GLY A 756 26.78 5.07 25.55
C GLY A 756 27.28 6.00 26.67
N ASN A 757 28.58 6.01 26.98
CA ASN A 757 29.18 6.92 27.96
C ASN A 757 29.41 8.29 27.36
N PHE A 758 29.37 9.34 28.20
CA PHE A 758 29.62 10.71 27.80
C PHE A 758 31.00 11.19 28.15
N PHE A 759 31.55 11.98 27.26
CA PHE A 759 32.85 12.57 27.40
C PHE A 759 32.81 14.06 27.07
N ARG A 760 33.75 14.80 27.62
CA ARG A 760 34.12 16.10 27.12
C ARG A 760 35.62 16.15 26.81
N VAL A 761 35.98 16.95 25.85
CA VAL A 761 37.36 17.23 25.48
C VAL A 761 37.49 18.74 25.17
N ALA A 762 38.62 19.33 25.47
CA ALA A 762 38.89 20.71 25.07
C ALA A 762 38.91 20.80 23.51
N SER A 763 38.38 21.89 22.95
CA SER A 763 38.39 22.11 21.49
C SER A 763 39.81 22.17 20.89
N GLU A 764 40.78 22.57 21.69
CA GLU A 764 42.20 22.55 21.30
C GLU A 764 42.79 21.11 21.26
N GLY A 765 42.08 20.13 21.78
CA GLY A 765 42.51 18.75 21.95
C GLY A 765 42.94 18.45 23.38
N GLY A 766 43.37 17.21 23.61
CA GLY A 766 43.79 16.73 24.93
C GLY A 766 43.13 15.40 25.28
N LYS A 767 43.31 14.98 26.55
CA LYS A 767 42.72 13.72 27.03
C LYS A 767 41.22 13.92 27.33
N PRO A 768 40.32 13.16 26.76
CA PRO A 768 38.90 13.19 27.11
C PRO A 768 38.65 12.84 28.56
N SER A 769 37.67 13.51 29.18
CA SER A 769 37.21 13.23 30.55
C SER A 769 35.76 12.74 30.50
N GLU A 770 35.47 11.64 31.18
CA GLU A 770 34.13 11.06 31.27
C GLU A 770 33.21 11.95 32.12
N ILE A 771 31.96 12.12 31.66
CA ILE A 771 30.91 12.80 32.38
C ILE A 771 29.82 11.78 32.74
N LYS A 772 29.53 11.66 34.04
CA LYS A 772 28.48 10.73 34.48
C LYS A 772 27.13 11.40 34.44
N ILE A 773 26.27 10.90 33.52
CA ILE A 773 24.89 11.34 33.32
C ILE A 773 23.97 10.14 33.55
N PRO A 774 22.95 10.21 34.43
CA PRO A 774 22.06 9.07 34.71
C PRO A 774 20.97 8.91 33.63
N HIS A 775 20.54 7.67 33.43
CA HIS A 775 19.32 7.24 32.72
C HIS A 775 19.10 7.81 31.32
N LEU A 776 20.07 7.68 30.45
CA LEU A 776 19.96 8.02 29.04
C LEU A 776 19.11 7.02 28.26
N VAL A 777 18.33 7.52 27.32
CA VAL A 777 17.48 6.73 26.42
C VAL A 777 17.71 7.12 24.96
N GLY A 778 17.87 6.15 24.10
CA GLY A 778 18.01 6.34 22.65
C GLY A 778 19.40 6.78 22.23
N ALA A 779 19.50 7.52 21.14
CA ALA A 779 20.75 8.09 20.68
C ALA A 779 21.24 9.12 21.72
N PRO A 780 22.45 8.95 22.23
CA PRO A 780 22.95 9.75 23.34
C PRO A 780 23.38 11.14 22.89
N GLN A 781 22.44 12.00 22.52
CA GLN A 781 22.70 13.39 22.18
C GLN A 781 22.58 14.26 23.43
N VAL A 782 23.58 15.05 23.70
CA VAL A 782 23.55 16.10 24.70
C VAL A 782 23.79 17.46 24.05
N THR A 783 23.06 18.47 24.51
CA THR A 783 23.16 19.83 24.01
C THR A 783 23.58 20.77 25.12
N PRO A 784 24.74 21.46 25.03
CA PRO A 784 25.18 22.42 26.02
C PRO A 784 24.33 23.70 25.98
N SER A 785 24.08 24.28 27.14
CA SER A 785 23.44 25.60 27.26
C SER A 785 24.28 26.69 26.64
N PRO A 786 23.71 27.84 26.24
CA PRO A 786 24.49 28.96 25.69
C PRO A 786 25.61 29.46 26.62
N ASP A 787 25.43 29.41 27.92
CA ASP A 787 26.46 29.77 28.90
C ASP A 787 27.46 28.65 29.26
N GLY A 788 27.27 27.45 28.64
CA GLY A 788 28.13 26.28 28.79
C GLY A 788 28.06 25.56 30.12
N LYS A 789 27.18 25.97 31.05
CA LYS A 789 27.10 25.41 32.40
C LYS A 789 26.25 24.19 32.54
N TRP A 790 25.31 23.99 31.59
CA TRP A 790 24.29 22.95 31.64
C TRP A 790 24.28 22.12 30.36
N LEU A 791 23.84 20.86 30.51
CA LEU A 791 23.59 19.96 29.40
C LEU A 791 22.11 19.54 29.42
N ALA A 792 21.45 19.63 28.29
CA ALA A 792 20.11 19.08 28.06
C ALA A 792 20.21 17.74 27.33
N TYR A 793 19.35 16.77 27.67
CA TYR A 793 19.30 15.46 27.06
C TYR A 793 17.93 14.81 27.26
N VAL A 794 17.68 13.70 26.51
CA VAL A 794 16.46 12.90 26.68
C VAL A 794 16.67 11.88 27.80
N TYR A 795 15.75 11.85 28.74
CA TYR A 795 15.82 11.09 30.00
C TYR A 795 14.66 10.10 30.09
N LYS A 796 14.93 8.88 30.57
CA LYS A 796 13.91 7.91 30.96
C LYS A 796 14.34 7.16 32.20
N GLU A 797 13.41 6.95 33.13
CA GLU A 797 13.59 6.08 34.28
C GLU A 797 13.65 4.61 33.87
N GLU A 798 14.22 3.75 34.72
CA GLU A 798 14.43 2.32 34.42
C GLU A 798 13.13 1.52 34.25
N SER A 799 11.98 2.08 34.67
CA SER A 799 10.68 1.42 34.44
C SER A 799 10.27 1.43 32.96
N PRO A 800 9.88 0.30 32.38
CA PRO A 800 9.41 0.23 31.00
C PRO A 800 8.25 1.17 30.71
N SER A 801 7.37 1.43 31.67
CA SER A 801 6.20 2.31 31.55
C SER A 801 6.49 3.78 31.86
N ALA A 802 7.71 4.14 32.27
CA ALA A 802 8.06 5.52 32.60
C ALA A 802 7.99 6.41 31.34
N PRO A 803 7.41 7.61 31.45
CA PRO A 803 7.39 8.56 30.34
C PRO A 803 8.81 9.09 30.06
N VAL A 804 9.07 9.35 28.79
CA VAL A 804 10.29 10.04 28.36
C VAL A 804 10.19 11.52 28.76
N LYS A 805 11.28 12.10 29.27
CA LYS A 805 11.38 13.48 29.70
C LYS A 805 12.62 14.16 29.11
N MET A 806 12.63 15.45 29.05
CA MET A 806 13.87 16.24 28.88
C MET A 806 14.50 16.48 30.25
N ALA A 807 15.79 16.26 30.36
CA ALA A 807 16.54 16.47 31.57
C ALA A 807 17.61 17.54 31.37
N VAL A 808 17.88 18.32 32.43
CA VAL A 808 18.99 19.28 32.48
C VAL A 808 19.92 18.89 33.63
N VAL A 809 21.23 18.79 33.35
CA VAL A 809 22.28 18.43 34.29
C VAL A 809 23.44 19.43 34.19
N SER A 810 24.27 19.53 35.23
CA SER A 810 25.50 20.29 35.12
C SER A 810 26.43 19.77 34.02
N SER A 811 27.16 20.63 33.34
CA SER A 811 28.18 20.26 32.36
C SER A 811 29.35 19.42 32.98
N GLU A 812 29.42 19.33 34.28
CA GLU A 812 30.31 18.45 35.03
C GLU A 812 29.66 17.08 35.34
N GLY A 813 28.41 16.88 34.96
CA GLY A 813 27.61 15.71 35.28
C GLY A 813 26.85 15.79 36.60
N GLY A 814 26.30 14.63 37.05
CA GLY A 814 25.58 14.53 38.32
C GLY A 814 24.07 14.31 38.13
N THR A 815 23.26 14.62 39.15
CA THR A 815 21.81 14.44 39.11
C THR A 815 21.13 15.54 38.32
N PRO A 816 20.08 15.25 37.55
CA PRO A 816 19.30 16.25 36.83
C PRO A 816 18.69 17.29 37.82
N ILE A 817 18.79 18.56 37.45
CA ILE A 817 18.19 19.68 38.19
C ILE A 817 16.79 20.01 37.65
N HIS A 818 16.52 19.72 36.41
CA HIS A 818 15.19 19.85 35.80
C HIS A 818 14.82 18.55 35.08
N LEU A 819 13.57 18.15 35.26
CA LEU A 819 12.92 17.06 34.49
C LEU A 819 11.62 17.61 33.90
N LEU A 820 11.59 17.77 32.57
CA LEU A 820 10.52 18.42 31.87
C LEU A 820 9.79 17.41 30.95
N PRO A 821 8.50 17.62 30.66
CA PRO A 821 7.77 16.76 29.72
C PRO A 821 8.41 16.74 28.36
N PHE A 822 8.50 15.53 27.72
CA PHE A 822 8.91 15.38 26.35
C PHE A 822 7.81 14.61 25.61
N PRO A 823 7.04 15.28 24.72
CA PRO A 823 5.93 14.64 24.03
C PRO A 823 6.39 13.46 23.18
N ASN A 824 5.56 12.42 23.09
CA ASN A 824 5.79 11.34 22.14
C ASN A 824 5.86 11.91 20.72
N LEU A 825 6.79 11.42 19.93
CA LEU A 825 7.09 11.89 18.56
C LEU A 825 7.86 13.24 18.50
N ALA A 826 8.15 13.91 19.63
CA ALA A 826 9.09 15.02 19.62
C ALA A 826 10.51 14.53 19.30
N ARG A 827 11.28 15.39 18.65
CA ARG A 827 12.65 15.11 18.21
C ARG A 827 13.53 16.31 18.55
N ASP A 828 14.80 16.03 18.67
CA ASP A 828 15.90 16.96 18.78
C ASP A 828 15.67 18.04 19.85
N VAL A 829 16.47 18.00 20.91
CA VAL A 829 16.35 18.94 22.01
C VAL A 829 17.45 19.99 21.87
N HIS A 830 17.05 21.26 21.73
CA HIS A 830 17.94 22.43 21.66
C HIS A 830 17.63 23.41 22.76
N TRP A 831 18.57 24.25 23.09
CA TRP A 831 18.35 25.36 23.97
C TRP A 831 17.77 26.57 23.23
N SER A 832 16.89 27.31 23.90
CA SER A 832 16.55 28.67 23.42
C SER A 832 17.80 29.58 23.47
N PRO A 833 17.89 30.61 22.62
CA PRO A 833 19.05 31.52 22.62
C PRO A 833 19.32 32.21 23.97
N ASP A 834 18.30 32.44 24.78
CA ASP A 834 18.41 33.05 26.11
C ASP A 834 18.68 32.03 27.22
N GLY A 835 18.76 30.74 26.92
CA GLY A 835 19.04 29.66 27.87
C GLY A 835 17.94 29.38 28.89
N LYS A 836 16.68 29.89 28.70
CA LYS A 836 15.60 29.77 29.69
C LYS A 836 14.59 28.68 29.35
N SER A 837 14.69 28.08 28.20
CA SER A 837 13.80 27.02 27.73
C SER A 837 14.53 25.99 26.91
N LEU A 838 13.88 24.82 26.73
CA LEU A 838 14.28 23.77 25.80
C LEU A 838 13.30 23.74 24.64
N GLN A 839 13.83 23.63 23.44
CA GLN A 839 13.05 23.62 22.22
C GLN A 839 13.16 22.26 21.55
N TYR A 840 12.07 21.82 20.91
CA TYR A 840 11.99 20.57 20.17
C TYR A 840 11.01 20.73 19.02
N HIS A 841 11.15 19.94 17.96
CA HIS A 841 10.13 19.90 16.94
C HIS A 841 9.19 18.71 17.13
N LEU A 842 7.92 18.90 16.77
CA LEU A 842 6.86 17.92 16.93
C LEU A 842 5.94 17.95 15.71
N ALA A 843 5.74 16.78 15.08
CA ALA A 843 4.78 16.61 13.99
C ALA A 843 3.37 16.34 14.54
N ARG A 844 2.42 17.19 14.15
CA ARG A 844 0.98 17.04 14.43
C ARG A 844 0.18 17.32 13.14
N ASN A 845 -0.82 16.52 12.86
CA ASN A 845 -1.72 16.72 11.71
C ASN A 845 -0.98 16.93 10.38
N GLY A 846 0.11 16.17 10.14
CA GLY A 846 0.89 16.26 8.89
C GLY A 846 1.86 17.44 8.78
N ALA A 847 1.92 18.32 9.77
CA ALA A 847 2.87 19.44 9.84
C ALA A 847 3.79 19.31 11.07
N SER A 848 5.07 19.57 10.89
CA SER A 848 6.04 19.65 11.97
C SER A 848 6.27 21.11 12.37
N ASN A 849 6.20 21.38 13.67
CA ASN A 849 6.43 22.72 14.22
C ASN A 849 7.34 22.67 15.43
N ILE A 850 8.02 23.78 15.72
CA ILE A 850 8.94 23.92 16.84
C ILE A 850 8.17 24.41 18.05
N TRP A 851 8.45 23.81 19.19
CA TRP A 851 7.85 24.09 20.49
C TRP A 851 8.91 24.51 21.47
N ASP A 852 8.57 25.43 22.35
CA ASP A 852 9.41 26.00 23.42
C ASP A 852 8.87 25.58 24.79
N GLN A 853 9.64 24.83 25.56
CA GLN A 853 9.32 24.35 26.90
C GLN A 853 10.13 25.11 27.94
N PRO A 854 9.52 26.02 28.70
CA PRO A 854 10.23 26.78 29.75
C PRO A 854 10.81 25.86 30.83
N LEU A 855 12.02 26.19 31.32
CA LEU A 855 12.64 25.48 32.45
C LEU A 855 11.85 25.64 33.75
N SER A 856 11.03 26.68 33.87
CA SER A 856 10.10 26.88 34.99
C SER A 856 9.01 25.81 35.12
N GLY A 857 8.87 24.92 34.10
CA GLY A 857 7.79 23.92 34.03
C GLY A 857 6.45 24.47 33.56
N ALA A 858 6.38 25.73 33.11
CA ALA A 858 5.19 26.28 32.47
C ALA A 858 4.85 25.48 31.16
N PRO A 859 3.59 25.47 30.71
CA PRO A 859 3.20 24.76 29.51
C PRO A 859 4.03 25.16 28.28
N ALA A 860 4.38 24.19 27.46
CA ALA A 860 5.10 24.43 26.22
C ALA A 860 4.27 25.28 25.24
N LYS A 861 4.94 26.16 24.49
CA LYS A 861 4.34 27.04 23.48
C LYS A 861 4.87 26.68 22.09
N GLN A 862 4.00 26.68 21.11
CA GLN A 862 4.39 26.57 19.73
C GLN A 862 4.99 27.89 19.25
N ILE A 863 6.19 27.87 18.64
CA ILE A 863 6.88 29.07 18.15
C ILE A 863 6.87 29.20 16.64
N THR A 864 6.63 28.11 15.89
CA THR A 864 6.41 28.16 14.44
C THR A 864 5.00 27.64 14.11
N ASP A 865 4.44 28.07 12.98
CA ASP A 865 3.07 27.74 12.53
C ASP A 865 3.05 27.25 11.08
N PHE A 866 3.96 26.37 10.70
CA PHE A 866 3.95 25.78 9.38
C PHE A 866 2.68 24.96 9.15
N PRO A 867 1.97 25.18 8.01
CA PRO A 867 0.74 24.45 7.70
C PRO A 867 0.99 23.01 7.22
N SER A 868 2.18 22.71 6.71
CA SER A 868 2.55 21.41 6.16
C SER A 868 4.06 21.18 6.19
N GLY A 869 4.48 19.92 5.93
CA GLY A 869 5.87 19.48 5.82
C GLY A 869 6.49 19.10 7.16
N LEU A 870 7.59 18.36 7.05
CA LEU A 870 8.36 17.85 8.19
C LEU A 870 9.57 18.75 8.46
N ILE A 871 9.89 18.97 9.73
CA ILE A 871 11.17 19.51 10.15
C ILE A 871 12.11 18.33 10.43
N PHE A 872 13.31 18.37 9.86
CA PHE A 872 14.35 17.37 10.04
C PHE A 872 15.40 17.81 11.04
N ASP A 873 15.64 19.12 11.14
CA ASP A 873 16.54 19.73 12.12
C ASP A 873 16.30 21.25 12.17
N PHE A 874 16.75 21.90 13.25
CA PHE A 874 16.71 23.35 13.38
C PHE A 874 17.82 23.87 14.30
N ALA A 875 18.27 25.07 14.05
CA ALA A 875 19.24 25.75 14.90
C ALA A 875 19.04 27.26 14.86
N TRP A 876 19.35 27.95 15.96
CA TRP A 876 19.39 29.41 16.02
C TRP A 876 20.74 29.95 15.56
N SER A 877 20.74 31.12 14.94
CA SER A 877 21.96 31.91 14.74
C SER A 877 22.65 32.22 16.08
N ASN A 878 23.95 32.43 16.06
CA ASN A 878 24.72 32.72 17.29
C ASN A 878 24.24 33.96 18.03
N ASP A 879 23.62 34.93 17.34
CA ASP A 879 23.02 36.13 17.95
C ASP A 879 21.54 35.96 18.30
N GLY A 880 20.95 34.81 18.06
CA GLY A 880 19.55 34.44 18.37
C GLY A 880 18.49 35.17 17.53
N LYS A 881 18.86 35.80 16.41
CA LYS A 881 17.91 36.57 15.60
C LYS A 881 17.29 35.77 14.48
N GLU A 882 17.96 34.78 13.98
CA GLU A 882 17.50 33.95 12.88
C GLU A 882 17.36 32.49 13.32
N LEU A 883 16.30 31.83 12.87
CA LEU A 883 16.09 30.40 13.05
C LEU A 883 16.28 29.71 11.70
N TYR A 884 17.21 28.79 11.65
CA TYR A 884 17.49 27.94 10.50
C TYR A 884 16.73 26.63 10.63
N VAL A 885 16.04 26.19 9.58
CA VAL A 885 15.21 25.00 9.62
C VAL A 885 15.47 24.15 8.38
N ALA A 886 15.87 22.91 8.55
CA ALA A 886 15.84 21.90 7.51
C ALA A 886 14.40 21.34 7.42
N LYS A 887 13.66 21.76 6.39
CA LYS A 887 12.23 21.45 6.23
C LYS A 887 11.93 20.91 4.83
N GLY A 888 11.03 19.92 4.77
CA GLY A 888 10.61 19.32 3.51
C GLY A 888 9.56 18.24 3.67
N GLU A 889 9.59 17.28 2.77
CA GLU A 889 8.64 16.19 2.72
C GLU A 889 9.36 14.84 2.63
N ARG A 890 8.76 13.84 3.25
CA ARG A 890 9.15 12.43 3.07
C ARG A 890 7.94 11.70 2.59
N THR A 891 8.03 11.17 1.38
CA THR A 891 7.01 10.34 0.79
C THR A 891 7.47 8.90 0.69
N SER A 892 6.54 7.97 0.77
CA SER A 892 6.81 6.55 0.64
C SER A 892 5.62 5.88 -0.02
N ASP A 893 5.89 5.13 -1.08
CA ASP A 893 4.88 4.40 -1.83
C ASP A 893 5.25 2.94 -1.99
N VAL A 894 4.24 2.09 -2.08
CA VAL A 894 4.43 0.67 -2.34
C VAL A 894 4.72 0.46 -3.82
N VAL A 895 5.79 -0.24 -4.12
CA VAL A 895 6.15 -0.67 -5.47
C VAL A 895 6.14 -2.18 -5.60
N LEU A 896 5.72 -2.67 -6.76
CA LEU A 896 5.78 -4.06 -7.17
C LEU A 896 6.91 -4.24 -8.17
N ILE A 897 7.85 -5.10 -7.84
CA ILE A 897 8.94 -5.49 -8.71
C ILE A 897 8.61 -6.88 -9.27
N SER A 898 8.52 -7.00 -10.58
CA SER A 898 8.09 -8.23 -11.27
C SER A 898 8.97 -8.55 -12.48
N ASN A 899 8.76 -9.72 -13.08
CA ASN A 899 9.48 -10.18 -14.28
C ASN A 899 11.02 -10.31 -14.11
N PHE A 900 11.51 -10.49 -12.90
CA PHE A 900 12.93 -10.70 -12.62
C PHE A 900 13.35 -12.18 -12.58
N ARG A 901 12.38 -13.09 -12.81
CA ARG A 901 12.57 -14.55 -12.91
C ARG A 901 11.92 -15.15 -14.15
#